data_d4ce8d1d44be8050771e7ec0cac033bf
#
_entry.id   d4ce8d1d44be8050771e7ec0cac033bf
#
_cell.length_a   1.000
_cell.length_b   1.000
_cell.length_c   1.000
_cell.angle_alpha   90.00
_cell.angle_beta   90.00
_cell.angle_gamma   90.00
#
_symmetry.space_group_name_H-M   'P 1'
#
loop_
_entity.id
_entity.type
_entity.pdbx_description
1 polymer ?
#
loop_
_entity_poly.entity_id
_entity_poly.type
_entity_poly.pdbx_seq_one_letter_code
_entity_poly.pdbx_strand_id
1 'polypeptide(L)'
;MNRCTTDENSEIKRPLNPKSNANIFEFITYSWMLNLFKTGLIRDLDETDLYTTLDDQLASSLGDKLEKEWRIEYTANRKPSILRVLIKIFGLKYILIGFVFAINEIFFKASRPLLVGGLLAYFNPDGSYTTDLKGAYIYASGIIFTLFTTMILQHSGLEKNLQLGMKMRVACCSIIFRKALRLSQKSLNETTVGQVINLISNDVSRFDLAVTTMHYIWIGPLLTIVITYFLWLEIGVSSVIGVSVFLFFIPLQYWLGEKTSKYRLKTAKITDERIRLMNEIISGIQVIKMYTWEKPFSKLIEHTRKKEIKQIGSTLFLGILSYSFQAVQSRFQLFISIITFMLLGNDISIRKVFVVTAFYSVLHQPMTRSFVRGITNLAEIKICVKRIQNFMMLEEKDSDIPNISQSVKPLTTGVLQLPKSDIITDNIDVEKNAIYLNSFSIFISNATAKWTDNQTSNTLENINLNIIPGSLVAIIGPVGAGKSSLIQAILRELPLSEGKISVRGTVSYASQEPWLFASSVQQNILFGSPMDKERYKQVLSVCALNSDFKKFPHGDRTLVGERGITLSGGQRARINLARAIYKQADIYLLDDPLSAVDTRVGRHLFEKCIRDYLKEKTCVLITHQVQYLTDVNQVILIDNGSIIAKDSFQKLQASDLDFTKLLGSLDDTEINEPENDTNNSLNVNLVSNLLGSNKSISSSHNDVNINEVLAVKSKNVNKSRSSGLVSINVYLSYLSANGNVLKIFFVFFCFILIQVLTTGGDYWISFWVTHENKKTINYNNITNDNSTLSSTDIINTLLFTSNFRQVCMIVYTFIIIFSIIIVIFRCVAYVSFCMNASIHLHDQMFDSFVKATMSFFNTKSSGDMLNRFSKDIGVIDELLPYIIMDCLQVNIKYFI
;
A
#
# COMPACT_ATOMS: atom_id res chain seq x y z
N MET A 1 12.09 -16.52 -17.28
CA MET A 1 11.58 -15.32 -17.97
C MET A 1 12.74 -14.44 -18.39
N ASN A 2 13.60 -14.92 -19.23
CA ASN A 2 14.64 -14.14 -19.90
C ASN A 2 14.31 -14.07 -21.38
N ARG A 3 14.20 -12.85 -21.89
CA ARG A 3 14.04 -12.49 -23.31
C ARG A 3 12.63 -12.67 -23.90
N CYS A 4 11.72 -11.76 -23.57
CA CYS A 4 10.74 -11.25 -24.53
C CYS A 4 11.11 -9.81 -24.83
N THR A 5 12.06 -9.61 -25.66
CA THR A 5 12.45 -8.29 -26.16
C THR A 5 12.87 -8.43 -27.58
N THR A 6 12.00 -8.11 -28.49
CA THR A 6 12.35 -7.50 -29.77
C THR A 6 11.16 -6.69 -30.26
N ASP A 7 10.93 -5.58 -29.64
CA ASP A 7 10.40 -4.39 -30.29
C ASP A 7 11.26 -3.24 -29.80
N GLU A 8 11.71 -2.42 -30.74
CA GLU A 8 12.54 -1.24 -30.57
C GLU A 8 11.87 -0.16 -29.71
N ASN A 9 11.54 -0.50 -28.47
CA ASN A 9 11.45 0.46 -27.40
C ASN A 9 12.85 0.51 -26.81
N SER A 10 13.58 1.55 -27.12
CA SER A 10 14.82 1.91 -26.43
C SER A 10 14.64 1.61 -24.96
N GLU A 11 15.29 0.55 -24.45
CA GLU A 11 15.47 0.36 -23.02
C GLU A 11 15.91 1.71 -22.46
N ILE A 12 15.09 2.31 -21.61
CA ILE A 12 15.47 3.54 -20.92
C ILE A 12 16.72 3.16 -20.13
N LYS A 13 17.90 3.46 -20.71
CA LYS A 13 19.19 3.21 -20.06
C LYS A 13 19.28 4.13 -18.86
N ARG A 14 18.83 3.66 -17.72
CA ARG A 14 19.01 4.38 -16.46
C ARG A 14 20.49 4.43 -16.11
N PRO A 15 20.98 5.55 -15.61
CA PRO A 15 22.36 5.68 -15.17
C PRO A 15 22.65 4.72 -14.00
N LEU A 16 23.87 4.18 -13.97
CA LEU A 16 24.31 3.32 -12.87
C LEU A 16 24.24 4.08 -11.54
N ASN A 17 23.90 3.36 -10.48
CA ASN A 17 23.79 3.95 -9.16
C ASN A 17 25.17 4.35 -8.62
N PRO A 18 25.45 5.66 -8.41
CA PRO A 18 26.76 6.12 -7.94
C PRO A 18 27.15 5.55 -6.58
N LYS A 19 26.16 5.13 -5.77
CA LYS A 19 26.38 4.55 -4.46
C LYS A 19 27.17 3.24 -4.49
N SER A 20 27.17 2.50 -5.64
CA SER A 20 27.93 1.25 -5.79
C SER A 20 29.44 1.47 -5.71
N ASN A 21 29.91 2.64 -6.14
CA ASN A 21 31.33 3.00 -6.22
C ASN A 21 31.71 4.14 -5.26
N ALA A 22 30.79 4.54 -4.37
CA ALA A 22 31.01 5.67 -3.46
C ALA A 22 32.06 5.36 -2.39
N ASN A 23 33.01 6.29 -2.20
CA ASN A 23 33.97 6.25 -1.12
C ASN A 23 33.31 6.51 0.24
N ILE A 24 34.00 6.17 1.35
CA ILE A 24 33.48 6.38 2.72
C ILE A 24 33.08 7.86 2.96
N PHE A 25 33.88 8.79 2.45
CA PHE A 25 33.58 10.23 2.57
C PHE A 25 32.32 10.62 1.79
N GLU A 26 32.17 10.15 0.56
CA GLU A 26 30.98 10.37 -0.28
C GLU A 26 29.73 9.74 0.35
N PHE A 27 29.89 8.59 1.01
CA PHE A 27 28.83 7.91 1.72
C PHE A 27 28.35 8.73 2.95
N ILE A 28 29.29 9.25 3.75
CA ILE A 28 28.99 10.05 4.96
C ILE A 28 28.36 11.40 4.59
N THR A 29 28.87 12.06 3.55
CA THR A 29 28.41 13.40 3.12
C THR A 29 27.24 13.37 2.16
N TYR A 30 26.81 12.17 1.69
CA TYR A 30 25.78 11.99 0.64
C TYR A 30 26.11 12.71 -0.67
N SER A 31 27.38 13.03 -0.93
CA SER A 31 27.79 13.76 -2.14
C SER A 31 27.52 12.97 -3.44
N TRP A 32 27.39 11.67 -3.37
CA TRP A 32 26.96 10.83 -4.51
C TRP A 32 25.55 11.19 -5.04
N MET A 33 24.69 11.86 -4.25
CA MET A 33 23.37 12.33 -4.68
C MET A 33 23.39 13.73 -5.31
N LEU A 34 24.47 14.49 -5.21
CA LEU A 34 24.52 15.89 -5.64
C LEU A 34 24.15 16.10 -7.09
N ASN A 35 24.52 15.19 -7.98
CA ASN A 35 24.18 15.28 -9.40
C ASN A 35 22.66 15.19 -9.63
N LEU A 36 21.97 14.30 -8.90
CA LEU A 36 20.51 14.21 -8.96
C LEU A 36 19.84 15.49 -8.46
N PHE A 37 20.33 16.06 -7.35
CA PHE A 37 19.82 17.32 -6.82
C PHE A 37 20.07 18.50 -7.76
N LYS A 38 21.24 18.58 -8.41
CA LYS A 38 21.53 19.59 -9.41
C LYS A 38 20.56 19.51 -10.59
N THR A 39 20.28 18.29 -11.09
CA THR A 39 19.30 18.10 -12.15
C THR A 39 17.91 18.54 -11.71
N GLY A 40 17.47 18.17 -10.49
CA GLY A 40 16.18 18.56 -9.94
C GLY A 40 16.04 20.05 -9.64
N LEU A 41 17.14 20.81 -9.48
CA LEU A 41 17.11 22.27 -9.39
C LEU A 41 16.89 22.95 -10.75
N ILE A 42 17.35 22.34 -11.83
CA ILE A 42 17.27 22.90 -13.18
C ILE A 42 15.95 22.55 -13.86
N ARG A 43 15.51 21.29 -13.71
CA ARG A 43 14.27 20.77 -14.28
C ARG A 43 13.62 19.73 -13.38
N ASP A 44 12.34 19.43 -13.62
CA ASP A 44 11.67 18.30 -12.96
C ASP A 44 12.35 16.97 -13.33
N LEU A 45 12.45 16.07 -12.36
CA LEU A 45 13.07 14.76 -12.55
C LEU A 45 12.12 13.83 -13.30
N ASP A 46 12.62 13.21 -14.38
CA ASP A 46 11.92 12.18 -15.14
C ASP A 46 12.36 10.77 -14.73
N GLU A 47 11.65 9.74 -15.21
CA GLU A 47 12.04 8.34 -14.97
C GLU A 47 13.43 7.97 -15.49
N THR A 48 13.91 8.67 -16.52
CA THR A 48 15.25 8.50 -17.09
C THR A 48 16.37 8.99 -16.18
N ASP A 49 16.07 9.89 -15.24
CA ASP A 49 17.05 10.43 -14.28
C ASP A 49 17.28 9.51 -13.09
N LEU A 50 16.38 8.54 -12.87
CA LEU A 50 16.49 7.61 -11.76
C LEU A 50 17.61 6.60 -11.99
N TYR A 51 18.41 6.38 -10.95
CA TYR A 51 19.50 5.40 -10.97
C TYR A 51 18.99 3.95 -11.01
N THR A 52 19.84 3.05 -11.53
CA THR A 52 19.59 1.61 -11.47
C THR A 52 19.51 1.13 -10.01
N THR A 53 18.70 0.10 -9.79
CA THR A 53 18.57 -0.54 -8.48
C THR A 53 19.86 -1.30 -8.13
N LEU A 54 20.32 -1.23 -6.90
CA LEU A 54 21.46 -2.02 -6.42
C LEU A 54 21.11 -3.51 -6.40
N ASP A 55 22.09 -4.37 -6.70
CA ASP A 55 21.89 -5.83 -6.81
C ASP A 55 21.34 -6.47 -5.52
N ASP A 56 21.74 -5.94 -4.37
CA ASP A 56 21.30 -6.41 -3.06
C ASP A 56 19.86 -5.96 -2.67
N GLN A 57 19.22 -5.14 -3.54
CA GLN A 57 17.85 -4.60 -3.38
C GLN A 57 16.89 -5.14 -4.43
N LEU A 58 17.34 -5.98 -5.34
CA LEU A 58 16.50 -6.57 -6.38
C LEU A 58 15.40 -7.46 -5.78
N ALA A 59 14.16 -7.27 -6.25
CA ALA A 59 12.99 -8.02 -5.79
C ALA A 59 13.12 -9.53 -6.05
N SER A 60 13.78 -9.93 -7.14
CA SER A 60 14.07 -11.33 -7.45
C SER A 60 14.97 -11.96 -6.39
N SER A 61 16.14 -11.37 -6.13
CA SER A 61 17.12 -11.89 -5.17
C SER A 61 16.58 -11.95 -3.74
N LEU A 62 15.89 -10.88 -3.30
CA LEU A 62 15.30 -10.82 -1.97
C LEU A 62 14.10 -11.79 -1.83
N GLY A 63 13.28 -11.90 -2.88
CA GLY A 63 12.17 -12.83 -2.94
C GLY A 63 12.64 -14.28 -2.93
N ASP A 64 13.67 -14.64 -3.71
CA ASP A 64 14.23 -15.99 -3.75
C ASP A 64 14.79 -16.43 -2.38
N LYS A 65 15.49 -15.52 -1.68
CA LYS A 65 16.00 -15.79 -0.33
C LYS A 65 14.84 -16.03 0.66
N LEU A 66 13.81 -15.19 0.62
CA LEU A 66 12.68 -15.33 1.54
C LEU A 66 11.84 -16.57 1.23
N GLU A 67 11.61 -16.87 -0.05
CA GLU A 67 10.86 -18.06 -0.48
C GLU A 67 11.59 -19.36 -0.12
N LYS A 68 12.91 -19.42 -0.31
CA LYS A 68 13.74 -20.56 0.07
C LYS A 68 13.64 -20.86 1.57
N GLU A 69 13.82 -19.84 2.41
CA GLU A 69 13.75 -20.02 3.87
C GLU A 69 12.32 -20.32 4.34
N TRP A 70 11.31 -19.74 3.68
CA TRP A 70 9.92 -20.06 3.97
C TRP A 70 9.58 -21.52 3.65
N ARG A 71 10.05 -22.06 2.52
CA ARG A 71 9.85 -23.48 2.17
C ARG A 71 10.49 -24.40 3.19
N ILE A 72 11.72 -24.10 3.65
CA ILE A 72 12.40 -24.86 4.70
C ILE A 72 11.59 -24.82 6.01
N GLU A 73 11.11 -23.64 6.41
CA GLU A 73 10.31 -23.47 7.63
C GLU A 73 8.96 -24.21 7.52
N TYR A 74 8.33 -24.17 6.35
CA TYR A 74 7.04 -24.81 6.09
C TYR A 74 7.14 -26.35 6.16
N THR A 75 8.24 -26.92 5.64
CA THR A 75 8.46 -28.38 5.66
C THR A 75 8.96 -28.89 7.01
N ALA A 76 9.72 -28.09 7.77
CA ALA A 76 10.33 -28.52 9.02
C ALA A 76 9.42 -28.39 10.25
N ASN A 77 8.42 -27.48 10.23
CA ASN A 77 7.65 -27.12 11.40
C ASN A 77 6.15 -27.39 11.26
N ARG A 78 5.53 -28.03 12.30
CA ARG A 78 4.06 -28.15 12.36
C ARG A 78 3.33 -26.80 12.44
N LYS A 79 3.99 -25.75 12.93
CA LYS A 79 3.47 -24.37 12.99
C LYS A 79 4.51 -23.43 12.36
N PRO A 80 4.54 -23.32 11.05
CA PRO A 80 5.48 -22.43 10.36
C PRO A 80 5.20 -20.96 10.71
N SER A 81 6.27 -20.15 10.83
CA SER A 81 6.16 -18.74 11.20
C SER A 81 7.00 -17.85 10.28
N ILE A 82 6.34 -16.97 9.54
CA ILE A 82 7.03 -16.00 8.67
C ILE A 82 7.89 -15.01 9.48
N LEU A 83 7.52 -14.74 10.74
CA LEU A 83 8.31 -13.90 11.62
C LEU A 83 9.69 -14.51 11.89
N ARG A 84 9.77 -15.81 12.16
CA ARG A 84 11.05 -16.53 12.37
C ARG A 84 11.94 -16.44 11.12
N VAL A 85 11.35 -16.58 9.95
CA VAL A 85 12.06 -16.46 8.67
C VAL A 85 12.60 -15.04 8.47
N LEU A 86 11.81 -14.01 8.73
CA LEU A 86 12.25 -12.61 8.65
C LEU A 86 13.38 -12.31 9.65
N ILE A 87 13.25 -12.79 10.88
CA ILE A 87 14.32 -12.63 11.90
C ILE A 87 15.62 -13.37 11.47
N LYS A 88 15.50 -14.55 10.89
CA LYS A 88 16.66 -15.32 10.40
C LYS A 88 17.42 -14.58 9.30
N ILE A 89 16.72 -13.94 8.36
CA ILE A 89 17.32 -13.25 7.20
C ILE A 89 17.85 -11.87 7.58
N PHE A 90 17.07 -11.09 8.33
CA PHE A 90 17.32 -9.67 8.57
C PHE A 90 17.74 -9.34 10.00
N GLY A 91 17.51 -10.25 10.97
CA GLY A 91 17.65 -9.98 12.39
C GLY A 91 19.06 -9.59 12.81
N LEU A 92 20.11 -10.26 12.31
CA LEU A 92 21.50 -9.92 12.67
C LEU A 92 21.84 -8.48 12.24
N LYS A 93 21.46 -8.09 11.01
CA LYS A 93 21.69 -6.73 10.50
C LYS A 93 20.92 -5.70 11.32
N TYR A 94 19.69 -6.04 11.71
CA TYR A 94 18.86 -5.20 12.56
C TYR A 94 19.51 -4.96 13.93
N ILE A 95 19.97 -6.01 14.59
CA ILE A 95 20.63 -5.91 15.91
C ILE A 95 21.91 -5.07 15.82
N LEU A 96 22.74 -5.28 14.80
CA LEU A 96 23.97 -4.49 14.62
C LEU A 96 23.69 -2.98 14.46
N ILE A 97 22.68 -2.62 13.70
CA ILE A 97 22.25 -1.22 13.56
C ILE A 97 21.75 -0.69 14.92
N GLY A 98 21.00 -1.50 15.66
CA GLY A 98 20.52 -1.15 17.00
C GLY A 98 21.65 -0.86 17.99
N PHE A 99 22.74 -1.61 17.94
CA PHE A 99 23.92 -1.32 18.75
C PHE A 99 24.57 0.01 18.40
N VAL A 100 24.64 0.37 17.11
CA VAL A 100 25.14 1.69 16.71
C VAL A 100 24.25 2.81 17.27
N PHE A 101 22.92 2.63 17.23
CA PHE A 101 22.00 3.58 17.87
C PHE A 101 22.19 3.64 19.40
N ALA A 102 22.38 2.50 20.07
CA ALA A 102 22.60 2.47 21.50
C ALA A 102 23.87 3.22 21.90
N ILE A 103 24.97 2.99 21.19
CA ILE A 103 26.23 3.74 21.41
C ILE A 103 26.01 5.24 21.22
N ASN A 104 25.29 5.62 20.17
CA ASN A 104 25.01 7.02 19.91
C ASN A 104 24.19 7.68 21.04
N GLU A 105 23.12 7.03 21.49
CA GLU A 105 22.21 7.59 22.52
C GLU A 105 22.85 7.55 23.92
N ILE A 106 23.46 6.42 24.31
CA ILE A 106 23.92 6.19 25.67
C ILE A 106 25.31 6.80 25.92
N PHE A 107 26.21 6.77 24.91
CA PHE A 107 27.55 7.30 25.08
C PHE A 107 27.69 8.75 24.63
N PHE A 108 27.41 9.03 23.34
CA PHE A 108 27.66 10.38 22.78
C PHE A 108 26.62 11.42 23.23
N LYS A 109 25.34 11.08 23.26
CA LYS A 109 24.32 12.04 23.67
C LYS A 109 24.25 12.21 25.17
N ALA A 110 24.39 11.14 25.96
CA ALA A 110 24.33 11.23 27.41
C ALA A 110 25.60 11.84 28.05
N SER A 111 26.76 11.83 27.39
CA SER A 111 27.96 12.54 27.86
C SER A 111 27.88 14.05 27.65
N ARG A 112 27.07 14.55 26.77
CA ARG A 112 26.99 15.98 26.42
C ARG A 112 26.62 16.89 27.60
N PRO A 113 25.61 16.59 28.45
CA PRO A 113 25.31 17.36 29.63
C PRO A 113 26.49 17.50 30.60
N LEU A 114 27.31 16.46 30.74
CA LEU A 114 28.51 16.50 31.57
C LEU A 114 29.57 17.44 31.00
N LEU A 115 29.79 17.42 29.69
CA LEU A 115 30.70 18.33 29.00
C LEU A 115 30.24 19.79 29.14
N VAL A 116 28.93 20.05 29.01
CA VAL A 116 28.33 21.35 29.23
C VAL A 116 28.51 21.80 30.67
N GLY A 117 28.31 20.91 31.64
CA GLY A 117 28.56 21.20 33.06
C GLY A 117 30.01 21.55 33.35
N GLY A 118 30.98 20.87 32.72
CA GLY A 118 32.40 21.20 32.83
C GLY A 118 32.76 22.54 32.20
N LEU A 119 32.14 22.88 31.07
CA LEU A 119 32.35 24.17 30.43
C LEU A 119 31.74 25.32 31.26
N LEU A 120 30.55 25.13 31.85
CA LEU A 120 29.91 26.12 32.73
C LEU A 120 30.70 26.35 34.01
N ALA A 121 31.43 25.38 34.50
CA ALA A 121 32.30 25.55 35.67
C ALA A 121 33.43 26.57 35.45
N TYR A 122 33.87 26.78 34.21
CA TYR A 122 34.81 27.84 33.86
C TYR A 122 34.22 29.28 33.99
N PHE A 123 32.96 29.44 33.63
CA PHE A 123 32.27 30.74 33.69
C PHE A 123 31.69 31.07 35.06
N ASN A 124 31.75 30.16 36.02
CA ASN A 124 31.28 30.40 37.38
C ASN A 124 32.41 30.10 38.38
N PRO A 125 33.40 31.02 38.54
CA PRO A 125 34.60 30.83 39.32
C PRO A 125 34.37 30.66 40.84
N ASP A 126 33.19 31.07 41.34
CA ASP A 126 32.85 31.01 42.76
C ASP A 126 32.29 29.66 43.23
N GLY A 127 32.24 28.69 42.33
CA GLY A 127 31.79 27.33 42.65
C GLY A 127 32.92 26.45 43.17
N SER A 128 32.57 25.38 43.89
CA SER A 128 33.48 24.36 44.36
C SER A 128 34.27 23.63 43.26
N TYR A 129 34.01 23.89 42.00
CA TYR A 129 34.70 23.34 40.85
C TYR A 129 35.15 24.47 39.93
N THR A 130 36.45 24.75 39.91
CA THR A 130 37.07 25.67 38.96
C THR A 130 37.79 24.89 37.87
N THR A 131 37.56 25.24 36.62
CA THR A 131 38.27 24.68 35.47
C THR A 131 39.18 25.73 34.85
N ASP A 132 40.40 25.33 34.50
CA ASP A 132 41.36 26.19 33.81
C ASP A 132 40.89 26.46 32.37
N LEU A 133 41.42 27.50 31.74
CA LEU A 133 41.18 27.87 30.36
C LEU A 133 41.43 26.67 29.40
N LYS A 134 42.47 25.86 29.64
CA LYS A 134 42.78 24.63 28.90
C LYS A 134 41.65 23.62 29.04
N GLY A 135 41.10 23.41 30.22
CA GLY A 135 39.95 22.56 30.49
C GLY A 135 38.70 23.03 29.76
N ALA A 136 38.42 24.36 29.73
CA ALA A 136 37.30 24.93 29.00
C ALA A 136 37.38 24.63 27.49
N TYR A 137 38.58 24.75 26.88
CA TYR A 137 38.75 24.37 25.48
C TYR A 137 38.56 22.87 25.24
N ILE A 138 38.98 21.96 26.15
CA ILE A 138 38.78 20.52 26.06
C ILE A 138 37.27 20.21 26.11
N TYR A 139 36.52 20.80 27.03
CA TYR A 139 35.08 20.63 27.13
C TYR A 139 34.36 21.16 25.90
N ALA A 140 34.70 22.33 25.39
CA ALA A 140 34.13 22.92 24.20
C ALA A 140 34.40 22.05 22.94
N SER A 141 35.62 21.59 22.74
CA SER A 141 36.00 20.71 21.65
C SER A 141 35.29 19.34 21.77
N GLY A 142 35.14 18.81 23.00
CA GLY A 142 34.38 17.62 23.28
C GLY A 142 32.88 17.72 22.89
N ILE A 143 32.26 18.88 23.16
CA ILE A 143 30.89 19.17 22.77
C ILE A 143 30.78 19.14 21.24
N ILE A 144 31.67 19.84 20.53
CA ILE A 144 31.69 19.88 19.07
C ILE A 144 31.88 18.47 18.48
N PHE A 145 32.83 17.70 19.01
CA PHE A 145 33.13 16.33 18.60
C PHE A 145 31.92 15.42 18.80
N THR A 146 31.27 15.46 19.96
CA THR A 146 30.08 14.62 20.25
C THR A 146 28.91 15.02 19.38
N LEU A 147 28.73 16.31 19.07
CA LEU A 147 27.69 16.78 18.14
C LEU A 147 27.91 16.23 16.72
N PHE A 148 29.14 16.37 16.21
CA PHE A 148 29.50 15.93 14.87
C PHE A 148 29.39 14.41 14.74
N THR A 149 29.90 13.66 15.70
CA THR A 149 29.82 12.19 15.73
C THR A 149 28.36 11.72 15.82
N THR A 150 27.57 12.33 16.69
CA THR A 150 26.12 12.03 16.79
C THR A 150 25.40 12.27 15.46
N MET A 151 25.69 13.36 14.77
CA MET A 151 25.09 13.66 13.47
C MET A 151 25.40 12.56 12.46
N ILE A 152 26.66 12.15 12.33
CA ILE A 152 27.07 11.09 11.39
C ILE A 152 26.42 9.77 11.74
N LEU A 153 26.51 9.31 12.99
CA LEU A 153 25.96 8.02 13.41
C LEU A 153 24.44 7.95 13.28
N GLN A 154 23.76 9.04 13.62
CA GLN A 154 22.30 9.10 13.55
C GLN A 154 21.79 9.05 12.11
N HIS A 155 22.35 9.85 11.20
CA HIS A 155 21.90 9.88 9.81
C HIS A 155 22.27 8.61 9.06
N SER A 156 23.51 8.12 9.19
CA SER A 156 23.93 6.86 8.57
C SER A 156 23.16 5.65 9.12
N GLY A 157 22.91 5.62 10.44
CA GLY A 157 22.11 4.59 11.07
C GLY A 157 20.63 4.61 10.61
N LEU A 158 20.02 5.80 10.50
CA LEU A 158 18.66 5.97 10.02
C LEU A 158 18.52 5.49 8.58
N GLU A 159 19.46 5.86 7.70
CA GLU A 159 19.46 5.41 6.31
C GLU A 159 19.52 3.89 6.21
N LYS A 160 20.45 3.24 6.93
CA LYS A 160 20.58 1.77 6.95
C LYS A 160 19.32 1.09 7.48
N ASN A 161 18.67 1.68 8.49
CA ASN A 161 17.40 1.18 9.02
C ASN A 161 16.27 1.27 7.99
N LEU A 162 16.11 2.41 7.32
CA LEU A 162 15.12 2.60 6.26
C LEU A 162 15.36 1.64 5.09
N GLN A 163 16.63 1.43 4.71
CA GLN A 163 16.98 0.45 3.68
C GLN A 163 16.64 -0.98 4.10
N LEU A 164 16.84 -1.31 5.37
CA LEU A 164 16.48 -2.63 5.89
C LEU A 164 14.96 -2.84 5.86
N GLY A 165 14.18 -1.85 6.30
CA GLY A 165 12.71 -1.85 6.21
C GLY A 165 12.23 -2.03 4.78
N MET A 166 12.80 -1.25 3.84
CA MET A 166 12.52 -1.36 2.41
C MET A 166 12.84 -2.78 1.87
N LYS A 167 13.99 -3.37 2.24
CA LYS A 167 14.35 -4.75 1.82
C LYS A 167 13.37 -5.77 2.36
N MET A 168 12.92 -5.63 3.61
CA MET A 168 11.88 -6.49 4.18
C MET A 168 10.56 -6.34 3.41
N ARG A 169 10.15 -5.11 3.11
CA ARG A 169 8.96 -4.82 2.31
C ARG A 169 9.04 -5.45 0.93
N VAL A 170 10.12 -5.23 0.19
CA VAL A 170 10.33 -5.77 -1.16
C VAL A 170 10.30 -7.30 -1.16
N ALA A 171 10.94 -7.94 -0.19
CA ALA A 171 10.92 -9.40 -0.04
C ALA A 171 9.50 -9.93 0.20
N CYS A 172 8.75 -9.31 1.12
CA CYS A 172 7.37 -9.69 1.41
C CYS A 172 6.44 -9.44 0.22
N CYS A 173 6.56 -8.31 -0.49
CA CYS A 173 5.80 -8.07 -1.71
C CYS A 173 6.07 -9.14 -2.78
N SER A 174 7.34 -9.51 -2.97
CA SER A 174 7.73 -10.52 -3.95
C SER A 174 7.12 -11.89 -3.64
N ILE A 175 7.17 -12.34 -2.37
CA ILE A 175 6.63 -13.64 -2.00
C ILE A 175 5.09 -13.67 -2.05
N ILE A 176 4.42 -12.59 -1.63
CA ILE A 176 2.96 -12.45 -1.72
C ILE A 176 2.52 -12.48 -3.19
N PHE A 177 3.21 -11.75 -4.07
CA PHE A 177 2.91 -11.73 -5.50
C PHE A 177 3.07 -13.12 -6.14
N ARG A 178 4.18 -13.82 -5.85
CA ARG A 178 4.43 -15.18 -6.34
C ARG A 178 3.37 -16.16 -5.83
N LYS A 179 2.99 -16.06 -4.55
CA LYS A 179 1.92 -16.87 -3.96
C LYS A 179 0.58 -16.58 -4.63
N ALA A 180 0.23 -15.32 -4.85
CA ALA A 180 -1.01 -14.92 -5.52
C ALA A 180 -1.17 -15.54 -6.92
N LEU A 181 -0.06 -15.67 -7.67
CA LEU A 181 -0.06 -16.31 -8.99
C LEU A 181 -0.22 -17.84 -8.95
N ARG A 182 0.00 -18.46 -7.80
CA ARG A 182 -0.07 -19.91 -7.61
C ARG A 182 -1.31 -20.37 -6.85
N LEU A 183 -2.11 -19.45 -6.33
CA LEU A 183 -3.31 -19.81 -5.57
C LEU A 183 -4.29 -20.64 -6.40
N SER A 184 -4.92 -21.60 -5.75
CA SER A 184 -6.05 -22.32 -6.32
C SER A 184 -7.28 -21.43 -6.44
N GLN A 185 -8.21 -21.73 -7.35
CA GLN A 185 -9.46 -20.97 -7.51
C GLN A 185 -10.29 -20.98 -6.21
N LYS A 186 -10.27 -22.10 -5.47
CA LYS A 186 -10.90 -22.20 -4.15
C LYS A 186 -10.36 -21.13 -3.19
N SER A 187 -9.04 -21.01 -3.07
CA SER A 187 -8.39 -20.01 -2.23
C SER A 187 -8.62 -18.58 -2.72
N LEU A 188 -8.75 -18.37 -4.03
CA LEU A 188 -9.09 -17.06 -4.60
C LEU A 188 -10.53 -16.63 -4.27
N ASN A 189 -11.47 -17.57 -4.16
CA ASN A 189 -12.84 -17.29 -3.74
C ASN A 189 -12.92 -16.96 -2.24
N GLU A 190 -12.04 -17.54 -1.41
CA GLU A 190 -11.92 -17.21 0.02
C GLU A 190 -11.24 -15.85 0.26
N THR A 191 -10.37 -15.42 -0.66
CA THR A 191 -9.58 -14.19 -0.54
C THR A 191 -9.97 -13.20 -1.64
N THR A 192 -10.45 -12.04 -1.28
CA THR A 192 -10.78 -11.01 -2.28
C THR A 192 -9.50 -10.39 -2.86
N VAL A 193 -9.52 -10.03 -4.14
CA VAL A 193 -8.43 -9.29 -4.80
C VAL A 193 -8.06 -8.02 -4.01
N GLY A 194 -9.06 -7.35 -3.44
CA GLY A 194 -8.85 -6.18 -2.58
C GLY A 194 -8.03 -6.49 -1.31
N GLN A 195 -8.20 -7.67 -0.72
CA GLN A 195 -7.39 -8.08 0.44
C GLN A 195 -5.92 -8.29 0.06
N VAL A 196 -5.64 -8.92 -1.09
CA VAL A 196 -4.26 -9.11 -1.58
C VAL A 196 -3.60 -7.76 -1.89
N ILE A 197 -4.32 -6.86 -2.56
CA ILE A 197 -3.83 -5.51 -2.84
C ILE A 197 -3.54 -4.77 -1.53
N ASN A 198 -4.42 -4.88 -0.54
CA ASN A 198 -4.25 -4.24 0.77
C ASN A 198 -3.03 -4.80 1.54
N LEU A 199 -2.79 -6.11 1.47
CA LEU A 199 -1.56 -6.72 2.02
C LEU A 199 -0.31 -6.11 1.40
N ILE A 200 -0.23 -6.03 0.07
CA ILE A 200 0.95 -5.53 -0.66
C ILE A 200 1.15 -4.02 -0.45
N SER A 201 0.06 -3.22 -0.47
CA SER A 201 0.16 -1.77 -0.43
C SER A 201 0.27 -1.19 0.99
N ASN A 202 -0.58 -1.64 1.91
CA ASN A 202 -0.72 -1.04 3.23
C ASN A 202 0.01 -1.83 4.33
N ASP A 203 -0.21 -3.15 4.41
CA ASP A 203 0.34 -3.94 5.50
C ASP A 203 1.86 -4.04 5.41
N VAL A 204 2.40 -4.34 4.24
CA VAL A 204 3.85 -4.49 4.06
C VAL A 204 4.59 -3.15 4.18
N SER A 205 3.94 -2.02 3.86
CA SER A 205 4.53 -0.69 4.04
C SER A 205 4.84 -0.32 5.49
N ARG A 206 4.21 -1.02 6.47
CA ARG A 206 4.47 -0.81 7.90
C ARG A 206 5.90 -1.16 8.31
N PHE A 207 6.57 -2.06 7.59
CA PHE A 207 7.96 -2.40 7.88
C PHE A 207 8.91 -1.21 7.76
N ASP A 208 8.68 -0.28 6.81
CA ASP A 208 9.54 0.87 6.56
C ASP A 208 9.68 1.78 7.80
N LEU A 209 8.57 2.05 8.49
CA LEU A 209 8.54 2.94 9.64
C LEU A 209 8.84 2.23 10.96
N ALA A 210 8.41 0.99 11.09
CA ALA A 210 8.51 0.27 12.35
C ALA A 210 9.95 -0.08 12.70
N VAL A 211 10.75 -0.50 11.73
CA VAL A 211 12.16 -0.85 11.92
C VAL A 211 12.95 0.31 12.55
N THR A 212 12.61 1.57 12.23
CA THR A 212 13.33 2.76 12.74
C THR A 212 13.06 3.05 14.21
N THR A 213 11.88 2.72 14.73
CA THR A 213 11.47 3.10 16.09
C THR A 213 11.54 1.95 17.09
N MET A 214 11.50 0.70 16.63
CA MET A 214 11.49 -0.47 17.52
C MET A 214 12.78 -0.61 18.33
N HIS A 215 13.91 -0.06 17.89
CA HIS A 215 15.16 -0.06 18.69
C HIS A 215 14.98 0.68 20.03
N TYR A 216 14.15 1.73 20.06
CA TYR A 216 13.94 2.52 21.27
C TYR A 216 13.15 1.78 22.35
N ILE A 217 12.56 0.61 22.06
CA ILE A 217 11.87 -0.23 23.06
C ILE A 217 12.85 -0.72 24.13
N TRP A 218 14.08 -1.02 23.74
CA TRP A 218 15.13 -1.45 24.68
C TRP A 218 16.17 -0.37 24.99
N ILE A 219 16.48 0.52 24.02
CA ILE A 219 17.41 1.63 24.23
C ILE A 219 16.81 2.66 25.20
N GLY A 220 15.53 2.97 25.12
CA GLY A 220 14.87 3.97 25.97
C GLY A 220 14.98 3.68 27.45
N PRO A 221 14.54 2.51 27.94
CA PRO A 221 14.70 2.14 29.35
C PRO A 221 16.16 2.12 29.82
N LEU A 222 17.08 1.57 28.99
CA LEU A 222 18.50 1.54 29.31
C LEU A 222 19.07 2.95 29.45
N LEU A 223 18.77 3.85 28.51
CA LEU A 223 19.16 5.24 28.57
C LEU A 223 18.59 5.96 29.81
N THR A 224 17.35 5.63 30.19
CA THR A 224 16.71 6.19 31.39
C THR A 224 17.48 5.82 32.64
N ILE A 225 17.91 4.57 32.77
CA ILE A 225 18.73 4.10 33.93
C ILE A 225 20.05 4.86 33.99
N VAL A 226 20.75 4.98 32.85
CA VAL A 226 22.04 5.69 32.79
C VAL A 226 21.89 7.16 33.14
N ILE A 227 20.89 7.85 32.59
CA ILE A 227 20.66 9.26 32.89
C ILE A 227 20.20 9.47 34.33
N THR A 228 19.37 8.58 34.87
CA THR A 228 18.96 8.66 36.28
C THR A 228 20.16 8.55 37.20
N TYR A 229 21.14 7.68 36.91
CA TYR A 229 22.38 7.59 37.64
C TYR A 229 23.18 8.89 37.63
N PHE A 230 23.36 9.54 36.46
CA PHE A 230 24.03 10.82 36.37
C PHE A 230 23.25 11.95 37.05
N LEU A 231 21.95 11.98 36.94
CA LEU A 231 21.09 12.93 37.65
C LEU A 231 21.16 12.74 39.18
N TRP A 232 21.28 11.48 39.65
CA TRP A 232 21.47 11.19 41.08
C TRP A 232 22.75 11.79 41.63
N LEU A 233 23.83 11.76 40.86
CA LEU A 233 25.10 12.40 41.25
C LEU A 233 25.00 13.93 41.38
N GLU A 234 24.12 14.59 40.62
CA GLU A 234 23.94 16.04 40.61
C GLU A 234 22.90 16.57 41.64
N ILE A 235 21.74 15.91 41.73
CA ILE A 235 20.58 16.35 42.53
C ILE A 235 20.03 15.31 43.51
N GLY A 236 20.70 14.18 43.72
CA GLY A 236 20.31 13.13 44.66
C GLY A 236 18.93 12.57 44.45
N VAL A 237 18.15 12.40 45.52
CA VAL A 237 16.81 11.79 45.53
C VAL A 237 15.81 12.54 44.61
N SER A 238 15.96 13.82 44.43
CA SER A 238 15.09 14.66 43.58
C SER A 238 15.11 14.20 42.12
N SER A 239 16.19 13.55 41.69
CA SER A 239 16.30 12.94 40.32
C SER A 239 15.29 11.82 40.12
N VAL A 240 15.13 10.95 41.10
CA VAL A 240 14.22 9.81 41.01
C VAL A 240 12.77 10.28 40.92
N ILE A 241 12.41 11.32 41.71
CA ILE A 241 11.08 11.90 41.66
C ILE A 241 10.81 12.55 40.31
N GLY A 242 11.79 13.29 39.75
CA GLY A 242 11.68 13.88 38.43
C GLY A 242 11.55 12.84 37.30
N VAL A 243 12.32 11.76 37.38
CA VAL A 243 12.23 10.66 36.39
C VAL A 243 10.94 9.85 36.56
N SER A 244 10.40 9.70 37.77
CA SER A 244 9.15 8.97 38.01
C SER A 244 7.95 9.60 37.28
N VAL A 245 8.04 10.88 36.91
CA VAL A 245 7.07 11.55 36.06
C VAL A 245 6.90 10.83 34.71
N PHE A 246 7.97 10.23 34.16
CA PHE A 246 7.85 9.39 32.96
C PHE A 246 6.96 8.18 33.19
N LEU A 247 7.12 7.52 34.35
CA LEU A 247 6.30 6.35 34.69
C LEU A 247 4.82 6.71 34.77
N PHE A 248 4.49 7.93 35.15
CA PHE A 248 3.10 8.43 35.13
C PHE A 248 2.64 8.79 33.72
N PHE A 249 3.48 9.40 32.89
CA PHE A 249 3.09 9.82 31.55
C PHE A 249 2.98 8.65 30.56
N ILE A 250 3.73 7.54 30.71
CA ILE A 250 3.67 6.39 29.83
C ILE A 250 2.27 5.75 29.79
N PRO A 251 1.62 5.41 30.93
CA PRO A 251 0.24 4.92 30.93
C PRO A 251 -0.75 5.90 30.34
N LEU A 252 -0.59 7.20 30.61
CA LEU A 252 -1.42 8.26 30.04
C LEU A 252 -1.30 8.29 28.51
N GLN A 253 -0.09 8.25 27.98
CA GLN A 253 0.16 8.20 26.54
C GLN A 253 -0.38 6.91 25.90
N TYR A 254 -0.22 5.80 26.57
CA TYR A 254 -0.80 4.52 26.13
C TYR A 254 -2.33 4.60 26.04
N TRP A 255 -2.99 5.10 27.07
CA TRP A 255 -4.45 5.29 27.10
C TRP A 255 -4.95 6.24 26.02
N LEU A 256 -4.27 7.36 25.80
CA LEU A 256 -4.55 8.29 24.70
C LEU A 256 -4.40 7.59 23.34
N GLY A 257 -3.32 6.80 23.17
CA GLY A 257 -3.06 6.04 21.96
C GLY A 257 -4.11 4.98 21.69
N GLU A 258 -4.54 4.23 22.71
CA GLU A 258 -5.62 3.23 22.60
C GLU A 258 -6.96 3.87 22.18
N LYS A 259 -7.31 4.97 22.82
CA LYS A 259 -8.53 5.73 22.44
C LYS A 259 -8.44 6.27 21.02
N THR A 260 -7.29 6.84 20.63
CA THR A 260 -7.06 7.32 19.27
C THR A 260 -7.22 6.19 18.25
N SER A 261 -6.68 5.00 18.54
CA SER A 261 -6.82 3.82 17.69
C SER A 261 -8.29 3.38 17.55
N LYS A 262 -9.06 3.37 18.64
CA LYS A 262 -10.50 3.05 18.61
C LYS A 262 -11.30 4.05 17.76
N TYR A 263 -11.02 5.34 17.89
CA TYR A 263 -11.67 6.36 17.05
C TYR A 263 -11.26 6.23 15.59
N ARG A 264 -9.98 5.95 15.32
CA ARG A 264 -9.48 5.74 13.96
C ARG A 264 -10.14 4.56 13.25
N LEU A 265 -10.40 3.45 13.94
CA LEU A 265 -11.17 2.33 13.39
C LEU A 265 -12.62 2.71 13.05
N LYS A 266 -13.25 3.55 13.88
CA LYS A 266 -14.59 4.09 13.57
C LYS A 266 -14.57 5.03 12.37
N THR A 267 -13.55 5.91 12.32
CA THR A 267 -13.32 6.80 11.17
C THR A 267 -13.19 5.99 9.89
N ALA A 268 -12.33 4.96 9.87
CA ALA A 268 -12.10 4.13 8.69
C ALA A 268 -13.39 3.53 8.14
N LYS A 269 -14.28 3.01 9.01
CA LYS A 269 -15.57 2.45 8.58
C LYS A 269 -16.48 3.49 7.91
N ILE A 270 -16.54 4.71 8.45
CA ILE A 270 -17.37 5.78 7.87
C ILE A 270 -16.73 6.33 6.58
N THR A 271 -15.42 6.43 6.55
CA THR A 271 -14.68 6.80 5.33
C THR A 271 -14.92 5.79 4.21
N ASP A 272 -14.87 4.48 4.51
CA ASP A 272 -15.16 3.42 3.54
C ASP A 272 -16.60 3.52 3.01
N GLU A 273 -17.57 3.82 3.88
CA GLU A 273 -18.97 4.06 3.48
C GLU A 273 -19.07 5.26 2.53
N ARG A 274 -18.43 6.38 2.85
CA ARG A 274 -18.42 7.57 1.97
C ARG A 274 -17.74 7.29 0.64
N ILE A 275 -16.62 6.59 0.64
CA ILE A 275 -15.89 6.23 -0.59
C ILE A 275 -16.74 5.30 -1.46
N ARG A 276 -17.46 4.34 -0.86
CA ARG A 276 -18.39 3.46 -1.57
C ARG A 276 -19.50 4.27 -2.23
N LEU A 277 -20.15 5.15 -1.49
CA LEU A 277 -21.18 6.05 -2.03
C LEU A 277 -20.63 6.94 -3.16
N MET A 278 -19.44 7.50 -3.00
CA MET A 278 -18.77 8.26 -4.08
C MET A 278 -18.52 7.42 -5.31
N ASN A 279 -18.10 6.17 -5.14
CA ASN A 279 -17.88 5.27 -6.28
C ASN A 279 -19.19 4.94 -7.00
N GLU A 280 -20.29 4.74 -6.28
CA GLU A 280 -21.64 4.55 -6.86
C GLU A 280 -22.08 5.79 -7.62
N ILE A 281 -21.89 7.00 -7.07
CA ILE A 281 -22.21 8.27 -7.72
C ILE A 281 -21.37 8.46 -9.00
N ILE A 282 -20.05 8.21 -8.94
CA ILE A 282 -19.16 8.36 -10.11
C ILE A 282 -19.56 7.38 -11.21
N SER A 283 -19.85 6.13 -10.85
CA SER A 283 -20.25 5.10 -11.81
C SER A 283 -21.61 5.37 -12.43
N GLY A 284 -22.56 5.91 -11.66
CA GLY A 284 -23.92 6.24 -12.09
C GLY A 284 -24.12 7.70 -12.49
N ILE A 285 -23.07 8.49 -12.64
CA ILE A 285 -23.17 9.96 -12.81
C ILE A 285 -24.04 10.37 -14.02
N GLN A 286 -23.99 9.59 -15.09
CA GLN A 286 -24.81 9.84 -16.27
C GLN A 286 -26.29 9.77 -15.93
N VAL A 287 -26.72 8.74 -15.23
CA VAL A 287 -28.11 8.55 -14.80
C VAL A 287 -28.53 9.64 -13.82
N ILE A 288 -27.66 9.95 -12.84
CA ILE A 288 -27.93 10.99 -11.83
C ILE A 288 -28.17 12.34 -12.50
N LYS A 289 -27.39 12.68 -13.52
CA LYS A 289 -27.55 13.92 -14.28
C LYS A 289 -28.78 13.91 -15.18
N MET A 290 -29.12 12.77 -15.79
CA MET A 290 -30.33 12.63 -16.62
C MET A 290 -31.60 12.82 -15.81
N TYR A 291 -31.62 12.30 -14.56
CA TYR A 291 -32.79 12.44 -13.69
C TYR A 291 -32.73 13.67 -12.76
N THR A 292 -31.70 14.51 -12.88
CA THR A 292 -31.50 15.70 -12.03
C THR A 292 -31.48 15.38 -10.53
N TRP A 293 -30.88 14.23 -10.17
CA TRP A 293 -30.80 13.75 -8.76
C TRP A 293 -29.55 14.26 -8.04
N GLU A 294 -28.89 15.28 -8.54
CA GLU A 294 -27.66 15.83 -7.93
C GLU A 294 -27.88 16.32 -6.49
N LYS A 295 -29.01 17.02 -6.24
CA LYS A 295 -29.32 17.56 -4.89
C LYS A 295 -29.56 16.47 -3.84
N PRO A 296 -30.37 15.42 -4.09
CA PRO A 296 -30.51 14.29 -3.15
C PRO A 296 -29.20 13.62 -2.81
N PHE A 297 -28.37 13.30 -3.81
CA PHE A 297 -27.08 12.66 -3.58
C PHE A 297 -26.09 13.59 -2.86
N SER A 298 -26.11 14.90 -3.14
CA SER A 298 -25.31 15.88 -2.41
C SER A 298 -25.64 15.89 -0.92
N LYS A 299 -26.92 15.88 -0.53
CA LYS A 299 -27.34 15.80 0.87
C LYS A 299 -26.89 14.51 1.55
N LEU A 300 -26.92 13.39 0.82
CA LEU A 300 -26.49 12.09 1.34
C LEU A 300 -24.99 12.09 1.66
N ILE A 301 -24.18 12.61 0.75
CA ILE A 301 -22.72 12.75 0.94
C ILE A 301 -22.41 13.72 2.07
N GLU A 302 -23.08 14.88 2.12
CA GLU A 302 -22.92 15.86 3.18
C GLU A 302 -23.22 15.25 4.57
N HIS A 303 -24.29 14.47 4.69
CA HIS A 303 -24.64 13.80 5.93
C HIS A 303 -23.55 12.78 6.37
N THR A 304 -23.10 11.94 5.45
CA THR A 304 -22.02 10.97 5.73
C THR A 304 -20.71 11.68 6.07
N ARG A 305 -20.40 12.77 5.36
CA ARG A 305 -19.22 13.60 5.62
C ARG A 305 -19.26 14.26 7.00
N LYS A 306 -20.39 14.77 7.45
CA LYS A 306 -20.56 15.34 8.80
C LYS A 306 -20.27 14.31 9.88
N LYS A 307 -20.75 13.06 9.71
CA LYS A 307 -20.45 11.96 10.64
C LYS A 307 -18.94 11.64 10.65
N GLU A 308 -18.33 11.56 9.45
CA GLU A 308 -16.90 11.29 9.28
C GLU A 308 -16.05 12.35 9.98
N ILE A 309 -16.28 13.63 9.72
CA ILE A 309 -15.53 14.76 10.29
C ILE A 309 -15.61 14.78 11.82
N LYS A 310 -16.75 14.44 12.41
CA LYS A 310 -16.87 14.35 13.88
C LYS A 310 -15.91 13.29 14.45
N GLN A 311 -15.74 12.15 13.79
CA GLN A 311 -14.81 11.11 14.25
C GLN A 311 -13.35 11.48 13.96
N ILE A 312 -13.06 12.06 12.79
CA ILE A 312 -11.73 12.57 12.44
C ILE A 312 -11.29 13.64 13.44
N GLY A 313 -12.17 14.60 13.75
CA GLY A 313 -11.91 15.64 14.73
C GLY A 313 -11.57 15.09 16.12
N SER A 314 -12.27 14.05 16.57
CA SER A 314 -11.97 13.38 17.84
C SER A 314 -10.61 12.67 17.81
N THR A 315 -10.31 11.98 16.71
CA THR A 315 -9.01 11.31 16.50
C THR A 315 -7.87 12.32 16.49
N LEU A 316 -8.05 13.40 15.72
CA LEU A 316 -7.07 14.47 15.58
C LEU A 316 -6.84 15.22 16.91
N PHE A 317 -7.92 15.51 17.66
CA PHE A 317 -7.81 16.16 18.98
C PHE A 317 -6.96 15.34 19.95
N LEU A 318 -7.26 14.05 20.11
CA LEU A 318 -6.46 13.18 20.99
C LEU A 318 -5.01 13.05 20.55
N GLY A 319 -4.77 12.95 19.24
CA GLY A 319 -3.42 12.88 18.68
C GLY A 319 -2.62 14.18 18.90
N ILE A 320 -3.23 15.33 18.65
CA ILE A 320 -2.60 16.65 18.85
C ILE A 320 -2.39 16.94 20.34
N LEU A 321 -3.34 16.54 21.19
CA LEU A 321 -3.21 16.66 22.63
C LEU A 321 -2.03 15.82 23.15
N SER A 322 -1.94 14.56 22.73
CA SER A 322 -0.81 13.69 23.06
C SER A 322 0.53 14.30 22.61
N TYR A 323 0.59 14.84 21.39
CA TYR A 323 1.77 15.51 20.86
C TYR A 323 2.14 16.78 21.66
N SER A 324 1.15 17.57 22.05
CA SER A 324 1.35 18.80 22.81
C SER A 324 1.80 18.55 24.25
N PHE A 325 1.31 17.49 24.88
CA PHE A 325 1.80 17.07 26.20
C PHE A 325 3.28 16.69 26.17
N GLN A 326 3.74 16.09 25.10
CA GLN A 326 5.16 15.79 24.94
C GLN A 326 6.04 17.03 25.03
N ALA A 327 5.61 18.15 24.45
CA ALA A 327 6.38 19.40 24.48
C ALA A 327 6.52 20.03 25.88
N VAL A 328 5.51 19.87 26.74
CA VAL A 328 5.49 20.42 28.11
C VAL A 328 6.16 19.49 29.13
N GLN A 329 6.20 18.20 28.83
CA GLN A 329 6.65 17.16 29.77
C GLN A 329 8.06 17.37 30.31
N SER A 330 9.04 17.77 29.51
CA SER A 330 10.42 17.99 29.98
C SER A 330 10.53 19.15 30.97
N ARG A 331 9.74 20.20 30.76
CA ARG A 331 9.68 21.34 31.69
C ARG A 331 8.96 21.01 32.99
N PHE A 332 7.92 20.20 32.91
CA PHE A 332 7.22 19.69 34.07
C PHE A 332 8.12 18.80 34.95
N GLN A 333 8.96 17.99 34.33
CA GLN A 333 9.95 17.16 35.02
C GLN A 333 11.01 18.01 35.68
N LEU A 334 11.52 19.04 34.97
CA LEU A 334 12.48 19.99 35.54
C LEU A 334 11.86 20.73 36.72
N PHE A 335 10.63 21.20 36.59
CA PHE A 335 9.87 21.87 37.65
C PHE A 335 9.78 21.00 38.91
N ILE A 336 9.32 19.75 38.79
CA ILE A 336 9.18 18.83 39.91
C ILE A 336 10.54 18.57 40.57
N SER A 337 11.58 18.31 39.75
CA SER A 337 12.92 18.03 40.26
C SER A 337 13.52 19.21 41.02
N ILE A 338 13.40 20.42 40.52
CA ILE A 338 13.94 21.62 41.16
C ILE A 338 13.19 21.94 42.46
N ILE A 339 11.84 21.89 42.43
CA ILE A 339 11.06 22.16 43.65
C ILE A 339 11.37 21.11 44.72
N THR A 340 11.41 19.84 44.38
CA THR A 340 11.75 18.78 45.34
C THR A 340 13.16 18.97 45.91
N PHE A 341 14.12 19.36 45.08
CA PHE A 341 15.50 19.61 45.50
C PHE A 341 15.57 20.73 46.50
N MET A 342 14.80 21.82 46.28
CA MET A 342 14.73 22.92 47.21
C MET A 342 13.97 22.62 48.49
N LEU A 343 12.87 21.92 48.43
CA LEU A 343 12.10 21.49 49.61
C LEU A 343 12.91 20.57 50.53
N LEU A 344 13.90 19.85 50.00
CA LEU A 344 14.85 19.07 50.75
C LEU A 344 15.97 19.95 51.41
N GLY A 345 15.92 21.27 51.31
CA GLY A 345 16.86 22.18 51.93
C GLY A 345 18.18 22.39 51.19
N ASN A 346 18.29 21.97 49.94
CA ASN A 346 19.51 22.11 49.15
C ASN A 346 19.55 23.44 48.39
N ASP A 347 20.74 23.98 48.17
CA ASP A 347 20.98 25.19 47.42
C ASP A 347 21.12 24.92 45.91
N ILE A 348 20.47 25.73 45.11
CA ILE A 348 20.50 25.62 43.64
C ILE A 348 21.72 26.36 43.09
N SER A 349 22.50 25.68 42.24
CA SER A 349 23.59 26.25 41.47
C SER A 349 23.21 26.34 39.97
N ILE A 350 23.71 27.39 39.30
CA ILE A 350 23.51 27.59 37.85
C ILE A 350 23.92 26.32 37.06
N ARG A 351 25.11 25.77 37.37
CA ARG A 351 25.63 24.55 36.76
C ARG A 351 24.65 23.37 36.88
N LYS A 352 24.15 23.12 38.11
CA LYS A 352 23.22 21.99 38.36
C LYS A 352 21.94 22.11 37.54
N VAL A 353 21.32 23.30 37.46
CA VAL A 353 20.07 23.49 36.70
C VAL A 353 20.28 23.27 35.21
N PHE A 354 21.35 23.81 34.63
CA PHE A 354 21.65 23.60 33.22
C PHE A 354 21.97 22.14 32.88
N VAL A 355 22.76 21.47 33.72
CA VAL A 355 23.08 20.04 33.52
C VAL A 355 21.82 19.16 33.63
N VAL A 356 20.96 19.40 34.62
CA VAL A 356 19.70 18.68 34.78
C VAL A 356 18.75 18.92 33.58
N THR A 357 18.64 20.17 33.13
CA THR A 357 17.86 20.54 31.95
C THR A 357 18.36 19.83 30.71
N ALA A 358 19.69 19.78 30.54
CA ALA A 358 20.31 19.09 29.40
C ALA A 358 20.05 17.55 29.43
N PHE A 359 20.12 16.91 30.61
CA PHE A 359 19.78 15.49 30.74
C PHE A 359 18.32 15.18 30.44
N TYR A 360 17.38 15.98 30.93
CA TYR A 360 15.96 15.81 30.58
C TYR A 360 15.71 16.05 29.10
N SER A 361 16.41 16.96 28.43
CA SER A 361 16.34 17.19 27.00
C SER A 361 16.83 15.99 26.19
N VAL A 362 17.91 15.31 26.64
CA VAL A 362 18.41 14.07 26.00
C VAL A 362 17.40 12.94 26.17
N LEU A 363 16.75 12.81 27.31
CA LEU A 363 15.81 11.73 27.61
C LEU A 363 14.45 11.92 26.93
N HIS A 364 14.08 13.18 26.63
CA HIS A 364 12.76 13.55 26.14
C HIS A 364 12.38 12.79 24.84
N GLN A 365 13.15 12.90 23.76
CA GLN A 365 12.81 12.30 22.48
C GLN A 365 12.79 10.75 22.50
N PRO A 366 13.80 10.05 23.05
CA PRO A 366 13.82 8.60 23.14
C PRO A 366 12.64 8.01 23.91
N MET A 367 12.31 8.55 25.07
CA MET A 367 11.28 7.99 25.95
C MET A 367 9.86 8.46 25.62
N THR A 368 9.67 9.72 25.29
CA THR A 368 8.34 10.28 25.11
C THR A 368 7.75 9.95 23.73
N ARG A 369 8.57 10.01 22.68
CA ARG A 369 8.11 9.83 21.30
C ARG A 369 8.49 8.47 20.73
N SER A 370 9.78 8.11 20.82
CA SER A 370 10.29 6.94 20.08
C SER A 370 9.93 5.63 20.77
N PHE A 371 9.97 5.56 22.10
CA PHE A 371 9.59 4.38 22.89
C PHE A 371 8.11 4.04 22.71
N VAL A 372 7.22 5.02 22.90
CA VAL A 372 5.76 4.81 22.75
C VAL A 372 5.41 4.41 21.33
N ARG A 373 6.01 5.07 20.32
CA ARG A 373 5.81 4.74 18.90
C ARG A 373 6.40 3.37 18.54
N GLY A 374 7.49 2.98 19.18
CA GLY A 374 8.08 1.65 19.02
C GLY A 374 7.13 0.55 19.46
N ILE A 375 6.48 0.69 20.61
CA ILE A 375 5.49 -0.28 21.12
C ILE A 375 4.28 -0.38 20.17
N THR A 376 3.74 0.74 19.72
CA THR A 376 2.62 0.76 18.75
C THR A 376 3.00 0.11 17.43
N ASN A 377 4.15 0.43 16.88
CA ASN A 377 4.63 -0.15 15.63
C ASN A 377 4.90 -1.66 15.76
N LEU A 378 5.38 -2.12 16.92
CA LEU A 378 5.55 -3.57 17.19
C LEU A 378 4.20 -4.30 17.16
N ALA A 379 3.16 -3.71 17.75
CA ALA A 379 1.82 -4.28 17.72
C ALA A 379 1.25 -4.32 16.28
N GLU A 380 1.45 -3.26 15.50
CA GLU A 380 1.03 -3.20 14.09
C GLU A 380 1.76 -4.25 13.24
N ILE A 381 3.08 -4.41 13.40
CA ILE A 381 3.86 -5.44 12.69
C ILE A 381 3.36 -6.84 13.05
N LYS A 382 3.07 -7.11 14.30
CA LYS A 382 2.56 -8.42 14.73
C LYS A 382 1.25 -8.78 14.01
N ILE A 383 0.35 -7.81 13.84
CA ILE A 383 -0.90 -7.98 13.08
C ILE A 383 -0.60 -8.20 11.60
N CYS A 384 0.25 -7.36 11.01
CA CYS A 384 0.66 -7.45 9.62
C CYS A 384 1.27 -8.82 9.29
N VAL A 385 2.25 -9.25 10.08
CA VAL A 385 2.91 -10.56 9.92
C VAL A 385 1.91 -11.71 10.03
N LYS A 386 0.94 -11.65 10.98
CA LYS A 386 -0.11 -12.66 11.10
C LYS A 386 -0.99 -12.71 9.86
N ARG A 387 -1.35 -11.58 9.28
CA ARG A 387 -2.16 -11.51 8.04
C ARG A 387 -1.39 -12.07 6.84
N ILE A 388 -0.10 -11.71 6.71
CA ILE A 388 0.77 -12.27 5.66
C ILE A 388 0.90 -13.78 5.85
N GLN A 389 1.09 -14.25 7.07
CA GLN A 389 1.19 -15.68 7.38
C GLN A 389 -0.09 -16.43 6.99
N ASN A 390 -1.27 -15.92 7.34
CA ASN A 390 -2.54 -16.53 6.96
C ASN A 390 -2.65 -16.64 5.44
N PHE A 391 -2.26 -15.60 4.70
CA PHE A 391 -2.26 -15.61 3.24
C PHE A 391 -1.26 -16.65 2.67
N MET A 392 -0.07 -16.76 3.27
CA MET A 392 0.94 -17.75 2.85
C MET A 392 0.54 -19.20 3.12
N MET A 393 -0.40 -19.42 4.02
CA MET A 393 -0.94 -20.76 4.34
C MET A 393 -2.07 -21.21 3.41
N LEU A 394 -2.59 -20.34 2.53
CA LEU A 394 -3.62 -20.70 1.55
C LEU A 394 -3.10 -21.76 0.59
N GLU A 395 -3.99 -22.63 0.13
CA GLU A 395 -3.69 -23.73 -0.79
C GLU A 395 -3.23 -23.22 -2.17
N GLU A 396 -2.17 -23.81 -2.68
CA GLU A 396 -1.68 -23.59 -4.04
C GLU A 396 -2.29 -24.61 -5.00
N LYS A 397 -2.37 -24.27 -6.28
CA LYS A 397 -2.74 -25.19 -7.34
C LYS A 397 -1.71 -26.31 -7.41
N ASP A 398 -2.15 -27.58 -7.39
CA ASP A 398 -1.27 -28.72 -7.55
C ASP A 398 -0.56 -28.66 -8.90
N SER A 399 0.72 -28.41 -8.85
CA SER A 399 1.59 -28.38 -10.03
C SER A 399 2.17 -29.78 -10.27
N ASP A 400 1.34 -30.70 -10.71
CA ASP A 400 1.81 -31.97 -11.33
C ASP A 400 2.29 -31.73 -12.78
N ILE A 401 3.05 -30.66 -12.99
CA ILE A 401 3.91 -30.57 -14.17
C ILE A 401 5.26 -31.08 -13.72
N PRO A 402 5.72 -32.26 -14.16
CA PRO A 402 7.09 -32.65 -13.92
C PRO A 402 7.98 -31.57 -14.51
N ASN A 403 8.80 -30.94 -13.65
CA ASN A 403 9.83 -29.99 -14.08
C ASN A 403 10.80 -30.71 -15.03
N ILE A 404 10.59 -30.61 -16.34
CA ILE A 404 11.48 -31.12 -17.40
C ILE A 404 12.84 -30.37 -17.40
N SER A 405 13.08 -29.45 -16.48
CA SER A 405 14.32 -28.65 -16.43
C SER A 405 15.29 -29.00 -15.31
N GLN A 406 15.11 -30.09 -14.55
CA GLN A 406 16.10 -30.50 -13.55
C GLN A 406 16.28 -32.04 -13.52
N SER A 407 16.89 -32.64 -14.55
CA SER A 407 17.72 -33.82 -14.39
C SER A 407 18.40 -34.21 -15.72
N VAL A 408 19.39 -33.45 -16.12
CA VAL A 408 20.46 -34.02 -16.92
C VAL A 408 21.67 -34.05 -15.98
N LYS A 409 21.75 -35.08 -15.17
CA LYS A 409 23.03 -35.61 -14.65
C LYS A 409 23.40 -36.77 -15.55
N PRO A 410 24.66 -36.81 -16.06
CA PRO A 410 25.12 -37.94 -16.85
C PRO A 410 25.18 -39.20 -15.98
N LEU A 411 24.53 -40.24 -16.42
CA LEU A 411 24.67 -41.58 -15.83
C LEU A 411 26.10 -42.07 -16.06
N THR A 412 26.88 -42.14 -15.01
CA THR A 412 28.03 -43.01 -14.91
C THR A 412 27.55 -44.41 -14.54
N THR A 413 27.93 -45.38 -15.37
CA THR A 413 27.72 -46.81 -15.24
C THR A 413 27.96 -47.36 -13.84
N GLY A 414 26.95 -47.98 -13.26
CA GLY A 414 27.06 -48.82 -12.10
C GLY A 414 26.00 -49.91 -12.14
N VAL A 415 26.42 -51.10 -12.52
CA VAL A 415 25.61 -52.33 -12.50
C VAL A 415 25.22 -52.65 -11.06
N LEU A 416 23.92 -52.68 -10.76
CA LEU A 416 23.40 -53.30 -9.54
C LEU A 416 22.38 -54.36 -9.90
N GLN A 417 22.73 -55.61 -9.63
CA GLN A 417 21.89 -56.81 -9.78
C GLN A 417 20.69 -56.71 -8.84
N LEU A 418 19.51 -56.96 -9.38
CA LEU A 418 18.24 -57.16 -8.67
C LEU A 418 18.03 -58.64 -8.44
N PRO A 419 17.51 -59.09 -7.26
CA PRO A 419 17.16 -60.48 -7.06
C PRO A 419 15.85 -60.80 -7.77
N LYS A 420 15.82 -61.95 -8.44
CA LYS A 420 14.64 -62.55 -9.04
C LYS A 420 13.77 -63.17 -7.94
N SER A 421 12.48 -62.78 -7.86
CA SER A 421 11.39 -63.66 -7.50
C SER A 421 10.04 -63.05 -7.82
N ASP A 422 9.30 -63.72 -8.65
CA ASP A 422 7.83 -63.88 -8.71
C ASP A 422 6.95 -62.62 -8.66
N ILE A 423 6.54 -62.10 -9.84
CA ILE A 423 5.19 -61.63 -10.15
C ILE A 423 5.09 -61.54 -11.70
N ILE A 424 4.65 -62.66 -12.33
CA ILE A 424 4.23 -62.66 -13.73
C ILE A 424 2.73 -62.94 -13.70
N THR A 425 1.91 -61.88 -13.73
CA THR A 425 0.52 -61.88 -14.23
C THR A 425 -0.10 -60.48 -14.35
N ASP A 426 0.40 -59.39 -13.71
CA ASP A 426 -0.29 -58.10 -13.74
C ASP A 426 0.24 -57.06 -14.77
N ASN A 427 1.35 -57.34 -15.47
CA ASN A 427 1.96 -56.39 -16.39
C ASN A 427 1.23 -56.26 -17.75
N ILE A 428 0.42 -57.25 -18.18
CA ILE A 428 -0.29 -57.21 -19.47
C ILE A 428 -1.51 -56.28 -19.38
N ASP A 429 -2.18 -56.18 -18.23
CA ASP A 429 -3.33 -55.29 -18.03
C ASP A 429 -2.92 -53.85 -17.80
N VAL A 430 -1.77 -53.62 -17.18
CA VAL A 430 -1.21 -52.26 -16.99
C VAL A 430 -0.74 -51.67 -18.32
N GLU A 431 -0.08 -52.42 -19.19
CA GLU A 431 0.33 -51.99 -20.54
C GLU A 431 -0.90 -51.78 -21.48
N LYS A 432 -1.88 -52.63 -21.45
CA LYS A 432 -3.14 -52.44 -22.21
C LYS A 432 -3.90 -51.23 -21.72
N ASN A 433 -4.02 -51.03 -20.42
CA ASN A 433 -4.65 -49.82 -19.86
C ASN A 433 -3.85 -48.55 -20.17
N ALA A 434 -2.52 -48.59 -20.17
CA ALA A 434 -1.67 -47.48 -20.56
C ALA A 434 -1.79 -47.15 -22.06
N ILE A 435 -1.90 -48.17 -22.93
CA ILE A 435 -2.10 -47.97 -24.38
C ILE A 435 -3.50 -47.43 -24.66
N TYR A 436 -4.54 -47.91 -23.95
CA TYR A 436 -5.90 -47.41 -24.07
C TYR A 436 -6.03 -45.97 -23.60
N LEU A 437 -5.46 -45.61 -22.48
CA LEU A 437 -5.38 -44.20 -21.98
C LEU A 437 -4.61 -43.32 -22.94
N ASN A 438 -3.64 -43.84 -23.70
CA ASN A 438 -2.83 -43.09 -24.65
C ASN A 438 -3.59 -42.70 -25.92
N SER A 439 -4.77 -43.21 -26.18
CA SER A 439 -5.59 -42.91 -27.36
C SER A 439 -6.46 -41.68 -27.23
N PHE A 440 -6.55 -41.05 -26.07
CA PHE A 440 -7.42 -39.90 -25.83
C PHE A 440 -6.63 -38.62 -25.48
N SER A 441 -7.11 -37.46 -25.99
CA SER A 441 -6.61 -36.13 -25.61
C SER A 441 -7.09 -35.74 -24.21
N ILE A 442 -8.34 -36.01 -23.89
CA ILE A 442 -8.96 -35.79 -22.60
C ILE A 442 -9.66 -37.05 -22.15
N PHE A 443 -9.32 -37.53 -20.96
CA PHE A 443 -9.92 -38.71 -20.35
C PHE A 443 -10.41 -38.36 -18.96
N ILE A 444 -11.70 -38.56 -18.70
CA ILE A 444 -12.34 -38.30 -17.40
C ILE A 444 -13.07 -39.59 -16.97
N SER A 445 -12.82 -40.03 -15.76
CA SER A 445 -13.41 -41.24 -15.19
C SER A 445 -13.96 -40.92 -13.79
N ASN A 446 -15.27 -41.13 -13.64
CA ASN A 446 -16.06 -40.98 -12.41
C ASN A 446 -15.73 -39.67 -11.64
N ALA A 447 -15.57 -38.57 -12.39
CA ALA A 447 -15.18 -37.30 -11.78
C ALA A 447 -16.37 -36.63 -11.10
N THR A 448 -16.22 -36.39 -9.80
CA THR A 448 -17.15 -35.62 -8.95
C THR A 448 -16.42 -34.42 -8.39
N ALA A 449 -17.02 -33.24 -8.47
CA ALA A 449 -16.39 -32.00 -8.07
C ALA A 449 -17.36 -30.96 -7.48
N LYS A 450 -16.85 -30.12 -6.56
CA LYS A 450 -17.58 -29.00 -5.97
C LYS A 450 -16.67 -27.79 -5.74
N TRP A 451 -17.24 -26.57 -5.81
CA TRP A 451 -16.47 -25.33 -5.66
C TRP A 451 -16.04 -25.06 -4.22
N THR A 452 -16.88 -25.44 -3.26
CA THR A 452 -16.60 -25.24 -1.82
C THR A 452 -16.98 -26.48 -1.04
N ASP A 453 -16.20 -26.82 -0.01
CA ASP A 453 -16.45 -27.99 0.84
C ASP A 453 -17.79 -27.89 1.60
N ASN A 454 -18.32 -26.69 1.78
CA ASN A 454 -19.59 -26.41 2.48
C ASN A 454 -20.82 -26.57 1.57
N GLN A 455 -20.68 -26.82 0.27
CA GLN A 455 -21.81 -27.10 -0.62
C GLN A 455 -22.40 -28.47 -0.32
N THR A 456 -23.73 -28.48 -0.18
CA THR A 456 -24.50 -29.74 0.07
C THR A 456 -24.69 -30.55 -1.22
N SER A 457 -24.72 -29.93 -2.39
CA SER A 457 -24.83 -30.56 -3.70
C SER A 457 -23.51 -30.50 -4.48
N ASN A 458 -23.20 -31.56 -5.24
CA ASN A 458 -22.06 -31.55 -6.14
C ASN A 458 -22.33 -30.66 -7.35
N THR A 459 -21.29 -29.95 -7.81
CA THR A 459 -21.37 -29.13 -9.04
C THR A 459 -21.23 -30.01 -10.29
N LEU A 460 -20.42 -31.05 -10.22
CA LEU A 460 -20.28 -32.10 -11.20
C LEU A 460 -20.39 -33.45 -10.50
N GLU A 461 -21.15 -34.39 -11.10
CA GLU A 461 -21.40 -35.68 -10.50
C GLU A 461 -21.17 -36.81 -11.50
N ASN A 462 -20.30 -37.75 -11.13
CA ASN A 462 -19.97 -38.96 -11.87
C ASN A 462 -19.74 -38.75 -13.39
N ILE A 463 -18.92 -37.76 -13.74
CA ILE A 463 -18.60 -37.43 -15.13
C ILE A 463 -17.68 -38.50 -15.73
N ASN A 464 -18.10 -39.09 -16.85
CA ASN A 464 -17.33 -40.04 -17.64
C ASN A 464 -17.24 -39.57 -19.09
N LEU A 465 -16.05 -39.15 -19.54
CA LEU A 465 -15.84 -38.51 -20.83
C LEU A 465 -14.50 -38.87 -21.46
N ASN A 466 -14.51 -39.25 -22.72
CA ASN A 466 -13.33 -39.56 -23.52
C ASN A 466 -13.37 -38.74 -24.81
N ILE A 467 -12.35 -37.92 -25.04
CA ILE A 467 -12.24 -37.07 -26.25
C ILE A 467 -11.03 -37.52 -27.06
N ILE A 468 -11.28 -37.85 -28.30
CA ILE A 468 -10.25 -38.32 -29.25
C ILE A 468 -9.43 -37.11 -29.77
N PRO A 469 -8.12 -37.29 -30.02
CA PRO A 469 -7.31 -36.23 -30.66
C PRO A 469 -7.88 -35.81 -32.02
N GLY A 470 -7.87 -34.48 -32.27
CA GLY A 470 -8.34 -33.92 -33.55
C GLY A 470 -9.87 -33.85 -33.69
N SER A 471 -10.65 -34.14 -32.64
CA SER A 471 -12.12 -34.08 -32.70
C SER A 471 -12.67 -32.72 -32.23
N LEU A 472 -13.76 -32.27 -32.86
CA LEU A 472 -14.55 -31.11 -32.45
C LEU A 472 -15.74 -31.63 -31.62
N VAL A 473 -15.78 -31.29 -30.35
CA VAL A 473 -16.80 -31.73 -29.39
C VAL A 473 -17.60 -30.54 -28.92
N ALA A 474 -18.92 -30.57 -28.99
CA ALA A 474 -19.79 -29.55 -28.45
C ALA A 474 -20.37 -29.98 -27.10
N ILE A 475 -20.41 -29.05 -26.14
CA ILE A 475 -21.05 -29.22 -24.83
C ILE A 475 -22.24 -28.28 -24.76
N ILE A 476 -23.43 -28.87 -24.53
CA ILE A 476 -24.70 -28.14 -24.46
C ILE A 476 -25.46 -28.48 -23.18
N GLY A 477 -26.43 -27.66 -22.81
CA GLY A 477 -27.32 -27.85 -21.67
C GLY A 477 -27.84 -26.50 -21.13
N PRO A 478 -28.77 -26.52 -20.18
CA PRO A 478 -29.39 -25.31 -19.62
C PRO A 478 -28.37 -24.47 -18.86
N VAL A 479 -28.76 -23.23 -18.57
CA VAL A 479 -27.94 -22.33 -17.74
C VAL A 479 -27.82 -22.90 -16.33
N GLY A 480 -26.60 -22.95 -15.79
CA GLY A 480 -26.35 -23.56 -14.47
C GLY A 480 -26.09 -25.07 -14.47
N ALA A 481 -26.22 -25.76 -15.61
CA ALA A 481 -26.01 -27.21 -15.74
C ALA A 481 -24.58 -27.72 -15.44
N GLY A 482 -23.57 -26.82 -15.29
CA GLY A 482 -22.19 -27.22 -14.99
C GLY A 482 -21.24 -27.25 -16.18
N LYS A 483 -21.62 -26.72 -17.36
CA LYS A 483 -20.80 -26.68 -18.59
C LYS A 483 -19.44 -26.02 -18.41
N SER A 484 -19.40 -24.79 -17.90
CA SER A 484 -18.14 -24.05 -17.62
C SER A 484 -17.38 -24.70 -16.49
N SER A 485 -18.06 -25.31 -15.50
CA SER A 485 -17.41 -26.05 -14.42
C SER A 485 -16.68 -27.30 -14.93
N LEU A 486 -17.20 -27.96 -15.98
CA LEU A 486 -16.48 -29.06 -16.62
C LEU A 486 -15.19 -28.59 -17.30
N ILE A 487 -15.20 -27.44 -18.00
CA ILE A 487 -13.98 -26.84 -18.55
C ILE A 487 -13.00 -26.48 -17.42
N GLN A 488 -13.48 -25.92 -16.31
CA GLN A 488 -12.63 -25.57 -15.16
C GLN A 488 -12.04 -26.82 -14.48
N ALA A 489 -12.76 -27.93 -14.46
CA ALA A 489 -12.24 -29.22 -13.99
C ALA A 489 -11.13 -29.76 -14.92
N ILE A 490 -11.30 -29.65 -16.24
CA ILE A 490 -10.28 -30.03 -17.25
C ILE A 490 -9.02 -29.14 -17.08
N LEU A 491 -9.19 -27.86 -16.78
CA LEU A 491 -8.09 -26.91 -16.48
C LEU A 491 -7.46 -27.12 -15.10
N ARG A 492 -7.99 -28.07 -14.30
CA ARG A 492 -7.58 -28.32 -12.91
C ARG A 492 -7.75 -27.10 -11.99
N GLU A 493 -8.73 -26.23 -12.30
CA GLU A 493 -9.10 -25.09 -11.42
C GLU A 493 -10.21 -25.48 -10.44
N LEU A 494 -11.13 -26.37 -10.86
CA LEU A 494 -12.14 -26.96 -9.98
C LEU A 494 -11.58 -28.27 -9.39
N PRO A 495 -11.36 -28.34 -8.05
CA PRO A 495 -10.81 -29.53 -7.42
C PRO A 495 -11.79 -30.71 -7.50
N LEU A 496 -11.27 -31.91 -7.75
CA LEU A 496 -12.03 -33.13 -7.74
C LEU A 496 -12.21 -33.64 -6.30
N SER A 497 -13.42 -34.00 -5.95
CA SER A 497 -13.70 -34.77 -4.73
C SER A 497 -13.44 -36.26 -4.92
N GLU A 498 -13.77 -36.78 -6.12
CA GLU A 498 -13.59 -38.17 -6.50
C GLU A 498 -13.29 -38.29 -8.01
N GLY A 499 -12.72 -39.42 -8.42
CA GLY A 499 -12.42 -39.68 -9.83
C GLY A 499 -11.07 -39.16 -10.30
N LYS A 500 -10.85 -39.19 -11.62
CA LYS A 500 -9.57 -38.83 -12.24
C LYS A 500 -9.77 -38.14 -13.58
N ILE A 501 -8.99 -37.07 -13.80
CA ILE A 501 -8.91 -36.36 -15.09
C ILE A 501 -7.49 -36.43 -15.62
N SER A 502 -7.32 -36.91 -16.85
CA SER A 502 -6.05 -36.91 -17.58
C SER A 502 -6.19 -36.08 -18.85
N VAL A 503 -5.32 -35.07 -19.01
CA VAL A 503 -5.25 -34.17 -20.17
C VAL A 503 -3.87 -34.30 -20.79
N ARG A 504 -3.78 -34.53 -22.08
CA ARG A 504 -2.54 -34.73 -22.81
C ARG A 504 -2.38 -33.71 -23.92
N GLY A 505 -1.26 -33.02 -23.87
CA GLY A 505 -0.94 -31.93 -24.78
C GLY A 505 -1.08 -30.56 -24.13
N THR A 506 -0.72 -29.54 -24.89
CA THR A 506 -0.82 -28.14 -24.49
C THR A 506 -2.26 -27.64 -24.63
N VAL A 507 -2.75 -26.88 -23.66
CA VAL A 507 -4.11 -26.36 -23.62
C VAL A 507 -4.13 -24.86 -23.86
N SER A 508 -5.10 -24.39 -24.65
CA SER A 508 -5.48 -23.00 -24.78
C SER A 508 -6.95 -22.81 -24.43
N TYR A 509 -7.29 -21.72 -23.77
CA TYR A 509 -8.63 -21.44 -23.26
C TYR A 509 -9.10 -20.05 -23.67
N ALA A 510 -10.31 -19.99 -24.19
CA ALA A 510 -11.06 -18.74 -24.39
C ALA A 510 -12.21 -18.68 -23.37
N SER A 511 -12.17 -17.73 -22.47
CA SER A 511 -13.19 -17.53 -21.42
C SER A 511 -14.48 -16.95 -21.98
N GLN A 512 -15.62 -17.24 -21.35
CA GLN A 512 -16.91 -16.68 -21.67
C GLN A 512 -16.89 -15.14 -21.53
N GLU A 513 -16.39 -14.61 -20.41
CA GLU A 513 -16.15 -13.18 -20.28
C GLU A 513 -14.77 -12.80 -20.83
N PRO A 514 -14.71 -11.98 -21.91
CA PRO A 514 -13.46 -11.58 -22.51
C PRO A 514 -12.71 -10.61 -21.58
N TRP A 515 -11.53 -11.03 -21.12
CA TRP A 515 -10.64 -10.19 -20.37
C TRP A 515 -9.54 -9.58 -21.24
N LEU A 516 -9.46 -8.25 -21.28
CA LEU A 516 -8.43 -7.51 -22.00
C LEU A 516 -7.69 -6.59 -21.04
N PHE A 517 -6.36 -6.48 -21.17
CA PHE A 517 -5.54 -5.59 -20.36
C PHE A 517 -5.23 -4.29 -21.12
N ALA A 518 -4.94 -3.23 -20.36
CA ALA A 518 -4.66 -1.90 -20.88
C ALA A 518 -3.33 -1.90 -21.67
N SER A 519 -3.40 -2.25 -22.95
CA SER A 519 -2.29 -2.29 -23.90
C SER A 519 -2.83 -2.21 -25.34
N SER A 520 -1.98 -2.36 -26.35
CA SER A 520 -2.47 -2.41 -27.73
C SER A 520 -3.26 -3.69 -28.00
N VAL A 521 -4.14 -3.68 -29.02
CA VAL A 521 -4.88 -4.86 -29.48
C VAL A 521 -3.90 -5.96 -29.88
N GLN A 522 -2.83 -5.60 -30.59
CA GLN A 522 -1.74 -6.52 -30.97
C GLN A 522 -1.14 -7.22 -29.77
N GLN A 523 -0.77 -6.49 -28.72
CA GLN A 523 -0.19 -7.07 -27.50
C GLN A 523 -1.20 -7.95 -26.75
N ASN A 524 -2.49 -7.62 -26.79
CA ASN A 524 -3.55 -8.46 -26.24
C ASN A 524 -3.68 -9.80 -26.98
N ILE A 525 -3.50 -9.83 -28.30
CA ILE A 525 -3.53 -11.07 -29.10
C ILE A 525 -2.24 -11.88 -28.87
N LEU A 526 -1.09 -11.25 -28.95
CA LEU A 526 0.21 -11.94 -28.77
C LEU A 526 0.39 -12.52 -27.37
N PHE A 527 -0.06 -11.83 -26.36
CA PHE A 527 -0.04 -12.21 -24.94
C PHE A 527 1.30 -12.80 -24.48
N GLY A 528 2.40 -12.12 -24.86
CA GLY A 528 3.77 -12.55 -24.53
C GLY A 528 4.37 -13.60 -25.45
N SER A 529 3.66 -14.08 -26.45
CA SER A 529 4.20 -14.95 -27.50
C SER A 529 4.98 -14.12 -28.53
N PRO A 530 6.04 -14.68 -29.15
CA PRO A 530 6.77 -13.99 -30.21
C PRO A 530 5.87 -13.72 -31.40
N MET A 531 6.18 -12.59 -32.12
CA MET A 531 5.40 -12.19 -33.29
C MET A 531 5.80 -13.05 -34.51
N ASP A 532 4.84 -13.83 -35.00
CA ASP A 532 4.86 -14.49 -36.31
C ASP A 532 3.89 -13.76 -37.22
N LYS A 533 4.39 -13.07 -38.24
CA LYS A 533 3.60 -12.20 -39.11
C LYS A 533 2.58 -12.96 -39.94
N GLU A 534 2.90 -14.16 -40.41
CA GLU A 534 2.01 -14.94 -41.27
C GLU A 534 0.86 -15.52 -40.44
N ARG A 535 1.20 -16.15 -39.33
CA ARG A 535 0.21 -16.68 -38.37
C ARG A 535 -0.70 -15.57 -37.83
N TYR A 536 -0.12 -14.41 -37.47
CA TYR A 536 -0.89 -13.27 -37.01
C TYR A 536 -1.93 -12.83 -38.03
N LYS A 537 -1.53 -12.68 -39.30
CA LYS A 537 -2.46 -12.33 -40.38
C LYS A 537 -3.57 -13.37 -40.58
N GLN A 538 -3.23 -14.66 -40.51
CA GLN A 538 -4.19 -15.75 -40.59
C GLN A 538 -5.20 -15.69 -39.44
N VAL A 539 -4.74 -15.55 -38.20
CA VAL A 539 -5.60 -15.43 -37.01
C VAL A 539 -6.53 -14.22 -37.12
N LEU A 540 -6.03 -13.09 -37.58
CA LEU A 540 -6.87 -11.90 -37.78
C LEU A 540 -7.97 -12.14 -38.81
N SER A 541 -7.66 -12.87 -39.89
CA SER A 541 -8.63 -13.19 -40.94
C SER A 541 -9.71 -14.12 -40.44
N VAL A 542 -9.32 -15.23 -39.79
CA VAL A 542 -10.28 -16.23 -39.29
C VAL A 542 -11.12 -15.73 -38.12
N CYS A 543 -10.60 -14.79 -37.31
CA CYS A 543 -11.35 -14.15 -36.25
C CYS A 543 -12.12 -12.89 -36.68
N ALA A 544 -12.22 -12.59 -37.99
CA ALA A 544 -12.95 -11.47 -38.60
C ALA A 544 -12.55 -10.09 -38.01
N LEU A 545 -11.28 -9.89 -37.60
CA LEU A 545 -10.78 -8.64 -37.01
C LEU A 545 -10.27 -7.63 -38.03
N ASN A 546 -10.05 -8.04 -39.28
CA ASN A 546 -9.56 -7.15 -40.35
C ASN A 546 -10.47 -5.94 -40.60
N SER A 547 -11.80 -6.12 -40.49
CA SER A 547 -12.78 -5.03 -40.63
C SER A 547 -12.75 -4.03 -39.48
N ASP A 548 -12.45 -4.52 -38.26
CA ASP A 548 -12.34 -3.67 -37.08
C ASP A 548 -11.08 -2.82 -37.13
N PHE A 549 -9.97 -3.38 -37.56
CA PHE A 549 -8.70 -2.64 -37.67
C PHE A 549 -8.75 -1.51 -38.70
N LYS A 550 -9.56 -1.64 -39.74
CA LYS A 550 -9.81 -0.53 -40.66
C LYS A 550 -10.55 0.64 -40.03
N LYS A 551 -11.36 0.37 -38.99
CA LYS A 551 -12.14 1.36 -38.25
C LYS A 551 -11.39 1.95 -37.04
N PHE A 552 -10.35 1.25 -36.56
CA PHE A 552 -9.57 1.71 -35.41
C PHE A 552 -8.57 2.81 -35.81
N PRO A 553 -8.41 3.85 -34.97
CA PRO A 553 -7.57 5.02 -35.30
C PRO A 553 -6.11 4.66 -35.60
N HIS A 554 -5.59 3.59 -35.02
CA HIS A 554 -4.20 3.13 -35.18
C HIS A 554 -4.11 1.64 -35.55
N GLY A 555 -5.17 1.08 -36.17
CA GLY A 555 -5.25 -0.35 -36.52
C GLY A 555 -5.02 -1.25 -35.31
N ASP A 556 -4.15 -2.24 -35.44
CA ASP A 556 -3.81 -3.20 -34.38
C ASP A 556 -3.03 -2.59 -33.19
N ARG A 557 -2.39 -1.41 -33.38
CA ARG A 557 -1.70 -0.65 -32.34
C ARG A 557 -2.65 0.23 -31.51
N THR A 558 -3.95 0.23 -31.79
CA THR A 558 -4.94 0.95 -30.99
C THR A 558 -4.91 0.49 -29.54
N LEU A 559 -4.81 1.44 -28.61
CA LEU A 559 -4.78 1.15 -27.17
C LEU A 559 -6.18 0.77 -26.70
N VAL A 560 -6.26 -0.36 -26.03
CA VAL A 560 -7.44 -0.83 -25.32
C VAL A 560 -7.49 -0.13 -23.97
N GLY A 561 -8.61 0.55 -23.65
CA GLY A 561 -8.83 1.14 -22.35
C GLY A 561 -8.90 0.09 -21.23
N GLU A 562 -8.98 0.55 -19.98
CA GLU A 562 -9.14 -0.33 -18.83
C GLU A 562 -10.33 -1.28 -19.04
N ARG A 563 -10.11 -2.59 -18.93
CA ARG A 563 -11.10 -3.66 -19.17
C ARG A 563 -11.76 -3.64 -20.55
N GLY A 564 -11.17 -2.98 -21.56
CA GLY A 564 -11.73 -2.95 -22.91
C GLY A 564 -12.96 -2.05 -23.08
N ILE A 565 -13.17 -1.07 -22.21
CA ILE A 565 -14.34 -0.17 -22.23
C ILE A 565 -14.51 0.55 -23.57
N THR A 566 -13.44 0.77 -24.31
CA THR A 566 -13.46 1.44 -25.62
C THR A 566 -13.90 0.53 -26.77
N LEU A 567 -14.09 -0.77 -26.54
CA LEU A 567 -14.44 -1.78 -27.53
C LEU A 567 -15.85 -2.31 -27.30
N SER A 568 -16.55 -2.67 -28.40
CA SER A 568 -17.84 -3.35 -28.29
C SER A 568 -17.69 -4.76 -27.70
N GLY A 569 -18.77 -5.33 -27.16
CA GLY A 569 -18.77 -6.70 -26.63
C GLY A 569 -18.25 -7.73 -27.64
N GLY A 570 -18.74 -7.68 -28.88
CA GLY A 570 -18.31 -8.56 -29.98
C GLY A 570 -16.84 -8.37 -30.38
N GLN A 571 -16.32 -7.13 -30.34
CA GLN A 571 -14.88 -6.88 -30.58
C GLN A 571 -14.02 -7.49 -29.47
N ARG A 572 -14.43 -7.36 -28.20
CA ARG A 572 -13.73 -7.98 -27.07
C ARG A 572 -13.73 -9.51 -27.20
N ALA A 573 -14.86 -10.13 -27.52
CA ALA A 573 -14.96 -11.58 -27.70
C ALA A 573 -14.03 -12.08 -28.81
N ARG A 574 -14.01 -11.38 -29.98
CA ARG A 574 -13.13 -11.75 -31.10
C ARG A 574 -11.64 -11.60 -30.78
N ILE A 575 -11.24 -10.58 -30.04
CA ILE A 575 -9.85 -10.41 -29.59
C ILE A 575 -9.46 -11.51 -28.58
N ASN A 576 -10.37 -11.87 -27.67
CA ASN A 576 -10.16 -12.96 -26.72
C ASN A 576 -9.99 -14.31 -27.43
N LEU A 577 -10.83 -14.60 -28.42
CA LEU A 577 -10.75 -15.78 -29.28
C LEU A 577 -9.41 -15.78 -30.07
N ALA A 578 -9.05 -14.64 -30.68
CA ALA A 578 -7.80 -14.49 -31.43
C ALA A 578 -6.58 -14.76 -30.54
N ARG A 579 -6.58 -14.30 -29.29
CA ARG A 579 -5.55 -14.61 -28.30
C ARG A 579 -5.42 -16.12 -28.06
N ALA A 580 -6.55 -16.78 -27.82
CA ALA A 580 -6.58 -18.22 -27.56
C ALA A 580 -6.04 -19.02 -28.75
N ILE A 581 -6.38 -18.63 -29.98
CA ILE A 581 -5.97 -19.32 -31.22
C ILE A 581 -4.54 -18.98 -31.63
N TYR A 582 -4.08 -17.76 -31.36
CA TYR A 582 -2.70 -17.39 -31.66
C TYR A 582 -1.69 -18.25 -30.88
N LYS A 583 -2.00 -18.61 -29.63
CA LYS A 583 -1.23 -19.58 -28.87
C LYS A 583 -1.30 -20.97 -29.56
N GLN A 584 -0.14 -21.56 -29.90
CA GLN A 584 -0.10 -22.92 -30.41
C GLN A 584 -0.43 -23.90 -29.29
N ALA A 585 -1.50 -24.65 -29.47
CA ALA A 585 -1.94 -25.65 -28.51
C ALA A 585 -2.45 -26.88 -29.23
N ASP A 586 -2.51 -28.00 -28.52
CA ASP A 586 -3.05 -29.26 -29.03
C ASP A 586 -4.53 -29.37 -28.74
N ILE A 587 -4.98 -28.72 -27.65
CA ILE A 587 -6.36 -28.72 -27.16
C ILE A 587 -6.82 -27.27 -27.01
N TYR A 588 -7.97 -26.94 -27.60
CA TYR A 588 -8.63 -25.64 -27.47
C TYR A 588 -9.94 -25.80 -26.73
N LEU A 589 -10.08 -25.12 -25.59
CA LEU A 589 -11.28 -25.06 -24.77
C LEU A 589 -11.95 -23.69 -25.00
N LEU A 590 -13.12 -23.69 -25.60
CA LEU A 590 -13.85 -22.49 -26.02
C LEU A 590 -15.17 -22.40 -25.26
N ASP A 591 -15.24 -21.43 -24.30
CA ASP A 591 -16.41 -21.26 -23.44
C ASP A 591 -17.30 -20.15 -24.02
N ASP A 592 -18.29 -20.54 -24.79
CA ASP A 592 -19.33 -19.74 -25.45
C ASP A 592 -18.80 -18.49 -26.21
N PRO A 593 -17.79 -18.64 -27.10
CA PRO A 593 -17.15 -17.52 -27.77
C PRO A 593 -18.05 -16.82 -28.80
N LEU A 594 -19.20 -17.41 -29.14
CA LEU A 594 -20.11 -16.93 -30.18
C LEU A 594 -21.32 -16.16 -29.66
N SER A 595 -21.55 -16.12 -28.34
CA SER A 595 -22.75 -15.48 -27.75
C SER A 595 -22.78 -13.94 -27.90
N ALA A 596 -21.62 -13.30 -27.90
CA ALA A 596 -21.50 -11.85 -27.95
C ALA A 596 -21.35 -11.27 -29.37
N VAL A 597 -21.49 -12.07 -30.41
CA VAL A 597 -21.32 -11.67 -31.83
C VAL A 597 -22.60 -11.85 -32.63
N ASP A 598 -22.77 -11.03 -33.65
CA ASP A 598 -23.91 -11.12 -34.57
C ASP A 598 -23.86 -12.43 -35.38
N THR A 599 -25.01 -12.92 -35.83
CA THR A 599 -25.21 -14.22 -36.51
C THR A 599 -24.29 -14.41 -37.73
N ARG A 600 -24.06 -13.34 -38.52
CA ARG A 600 -23.20 -13.42 -39.71
C ARG A 600 -21.73 -13.59 -39.32
N VAL A 601 -21.24 -12.87 -38.31
CA VAL A 601 -19.87 -13.01 -37.80
C VAL A 601 -19.74 -14.34 -37.06
N GLY A 602 -20.72 -14.74 -36.25
CA GLY A 602 -20.75 -16.02 -35.57
C GLY A 602 -20.59 -17.19 -36.54
N ARG A 603 -21.30 -17.21 -37.68
CA ARG A 603 -21.12 -18.19 -38.71
C ARG A 603 -19.72 -18.19 -39.29
N HIS A 604 -19.13 -17.02 -39.59
CA HIS A 604 -17.77 -16.95 -40.10
C HIS A 604 -16.76 -17.51 -39.07
N LEU A 605 -16.92 -17.17 -37.79
CA LEU A 605 -16.05 -17.69 -36.71
C LEU A 605 -16.17 -19.21 -36.58
N PHE A 606 -17.39 -19.76 -36.64
CA PHE A 606 -17.56 -21.19 -36.57
C PHE A 606 -16.93 -21.92 -37.78
N GLU A 607 -17.29 -21.51 -39.01
CA GLU A 607 -16.82 -22.19 -40.23
C GLU A 607 -15.30 -22.00 -40.44
N LYS A 608 -14.81 -20.76 -40.46
CA LYS A 608 -13.42 -20.46 -40.84
C LYS A 608 -12.44 -20.63 -39.71
N CYS A 609 -12.83 -20.37 -38.45
CA CYS A 609 -11.94 -20.43 -37.33
C CYS A 609 -12.05 -21.78 -36.62
N ILE A 610 -13.22 -22.20 -36.18
CA ILE A 610 -13.35 -23.41 -35.35
C ILE A 610 -13.28 -24.67 -36.20
N ARG A 611 -14.02 -24.74 -37.29
CA ARG A 611 -14.10 -25.94 -38.13
C ARG A 611 -12.91 -26.09 -39.08
N ASP A 612 -12.54 -25.01 -39.83
CA ASP A 612 -11.51 -25.11 -40.87
C ASP A 612 -10.09 -24.92 -40.31
N TYR A 613 -9.84 -23.86 -39.52
CA TYR A 613 -8.48 -23.55 -39.01
C TYR A 613 -8.02 -24.48 -37.88
N LEU A 614 -8.93 -24.91 -36.99
CA LEU A 614 -8.63 -25.85 -35.91
C LEU A 614 -8.91 -27.33 -36.27
N LYS A 615 -9.11 -27.69 -37.54
CA LYS A 615 -9.53 -29.00 -37.99
C LYS A 615 -8.68 -30.18 -37.47
N GLU A 616 -7.36 -29.96 -37.34
CA GLU A 616 -6.44 -31.02 -36.86
C GLU A 616 -6.21 -30.97 -35.35
N LYS A 617 -6.88 -30.10 -34.66
CA LYS A 617 -6.72 -29.87 -33.21
C LYS A 617 -7.95 -30.36 -32.46
N THR A 618 -7.75 -30.77 -31.22
CA THR A 618 -8.88 -31.13 -30.35
C THR A 618 -9.56 -29.85 -29.89
N CYS A 619 -10.84 -29.71 -30.20
CA CYS A 619 -11.61 -28.51 -29.81
C CYS A 619 -12.84 -28.89 -28.99
N VAL A 620 -12.97 -28.31 -27.81
CA VAL A 620 -14.16 -28.43 -26.95
C VAL A 620 -14.86 -27.08 -26.95
N LEU A 621 -16.05 -27.05 -27.53
CA LEU A 621 -16.87 -25.86 -27.71
C LEU A 621 -18.10 -25.93 -26.81
N ILE A 622 -18.23 -25.02 -25.85
CA ILE A 622 -19.54 -24.77 -25.22
C ILE A 622 -20.31 -23.80 -26.11
N THR A 623 -21.55 -24.12 -26.46
CA THR A 623 -22.42 -23.25 -27.20
C THR A 623 -23.89 -23.45 -26.87
N HIS A 624 -24.67 -22.40 -26.98
CA HIS A 624 -26.13 -22.42 -26.89
C HIS A 624 -26.78 -22.43 -28.28
N GLN A 625 -25.99 -22.31 -29.36
CA GLN A 625 -26.51 -22.15 -30.72
C GLN A 625 -26.58 -23.52 -31.41
N VAL A 626 -27.81 -24.04 -31.51
CA VAL A 626 -28.13 -25.39 -32.06
C VAL A 626 -27.71 -25.56 -33.53
N GLN A 627 -27.70 -24.48 -34.30
CA GLN A 627 -27.37 -24.46 -35.74
C GLN A 627 -25.93 -24.98 -36.05
N TYR A 628 -25.03 -25.01 -35.11
CA TYR A 628 -23.64 -25.47 -35.29
C TYR A 628 -23.43 -26.92 -34.87
N LEU A 629 -24.44 -27.59 -34.28
CA LEU A 629 -24.30 -28.95 -33.73
C LEU A 629 -24.27 -30.02 -34.82
N THR A 630 -24.75 -29.71 -36.03
CA THR A 630 -24.72 -30.64 -37.20
C THR A 630 -23.29 -30.93 -37.68
N ASP A 631 -22.36 -29.98 -37.48
CA ASP A 631 -21.00 -30.00 -38.01
C ASP A 631 -19.95 -30.42 -36.97
N VAL A 632 -20.35 -30.90 -35.78
CA VAL A 632 -19.46 -31.40 -34.74
C VAL A 632 -19.39 -32.90 -34.73
N ASN A 633 -18.23 -33.45 -34.27
CA ASN A 633 -18.05 -34.92 -34.24
C ASN A 633 -18.86 -35.56 -33.10
N GLN A 634 -19.02 -34.90 -31.98
CA GLN A 634 -19.73 -35.40 -30.82
C GLN A 634 -20.40 -34.22 -30.08
N VAL A 635 -21.64 -34.48 -29.64
CA VAL A 635 -22.38 -33.57 -28.73
C VAL A 635 -22.51 -34.23 -27.38
N ILE A 636 -22.27 -33.44 -26.32
CA ILE A 636 -22.39 -33.84 -24.91
C ILE A 636 -23.49 -32.99 -24.29
N LEU A 637 -24.54 -33.63 -23.81
CA LEU A 637 -25.62 -32.97 -23.09
C LEU A 637 -25.36 -33.07 -21.59
N ILE A 638 -25.24 -31.93 -20.92
CA ILE A 638 -25.07 -31.84 -19.45
C ILE A 638 -26.31 -31.21 -18.86
N ASP A 639 -26.83 -31.84 -17.81
CA ASP A 639 -27.85 -31.25 -16.95
C ASP A 639 -27.59 -31.63 -15.48
N ASN A 640 -27.84 -30.66 -14.56
CA ASN A 640 -27.65 -30.81 -13.14
C ASN A 640 -26.30 -31.45 -12.73
N GLY A 641 -25.20 -31.07 -13.43
CA GLY A 641 -23.86 -31.52 -13.13
C GLY A 641 -23.53 -32.91 -13.64
N SER A 642 -24.42 -33.63 -14.37
CA SER A 642 -24.20 -34.96 -14.92
C SER A 642 -24.34 -34.99 -16.44
N ILE A 643 -23.66 -35.96 -17.11
CA ILE A 643 -23.80 -36.15 -18.55
C ILE A 643 -25.03 -37.05 -18.79
N ILE A 644 -26.07 -36.49 -19.42
CA ILE A 644 -27.28 -37.21 -19.76
C ILE A 644 -27.09 -38.06 -21.04
N ALA A 645 -26.48 -37.46 -22.06
CA ALA A 645 -26.28 -38.11 -23.34
C ALA A 645 -24.99 -37.64 -24.01
N LYS A 646 -24.34 -38.52 -24.74
CA LYS A 646 -23.12 -38.24 -25.52
C LYS A 646 -23.11 -39.07 -26.78
N ASP A 647 -23.32 -38.46 -27.93
CA ASP A 647 -23.25 -39.13 -29.26
C ASP A 647 -23.19 -38.06 -30.39
N SER A 648 -23.25 -38.51 -31.64
CA SER A 648 -23.40 -37.61 -32.78
C SER A 648 -24.76 -36.91 -32.73
N PHE A 649 -24.85 -35.67 -33.23
CA PHE A 649 -26.10 -34.89 -33.24
C PHE A 649 -27.29 -35.65 -33.90
N GLN A 650 -27.03 -36.36 -34.99
CA GLN A 650 -28.06 -37.15 -35.71
C GLN A 650 -28.64 -38.29 -34.85
N LYS A 651 -27.81 -38.96 -34.06
CA LYS A 651 -28.29 -40.02 -33.18
C LYS A 651 -29.01 -39.47 -31.95
N LEU A 652 -28.58 -38.35 -31.45
CA LEU A 652 -29.26 -37.67 -30.32
C LEU A 652 -30.63 -37.16 -30.76
N GLN A 653 -30.76 -36.67 -31.98
CA GLN A 653 -32.04 -36.21 -32.54
C GLN A 653 -33.01 -37.35 -32.79
N ALA A 654 -32.51 -38.59 -33.08
CA ALA A 654 -33.31 -39.80 -33.28
C ALA A 654 -33.73 -40.51 -31.97
N SER A 655 -33.13 -40.15 -30.85
CA SER A 655 -33.50 -40.59 -29.51
C SER A 655 -34.70 -39.76 -29.01
N ASP A 656 -35.71 -40.39 -28.38
CA ASP A 656 -36.93 -39.75 -27.82
C ASP A 656 -36.66 -38.70 -26.71
N LEU A 657 -35.47 -38.26 -26.58
CA LEU A 657 -35.10 -37.13 -25.70
C LEU A 657 -35.68 -35.86 -26.28
N ASP A 658 -36.62 -35.23 -25.58
CA ASP A 658 -37.25 -33.94 -25.87
C ASP A 658 -36.21 -32.80 -25.90
N PHE A 659 -35.34 -32.88 -26.93
CA PHE A 659 -34.21 -31.99 -27.18
C PHE A 659 -34.69 -30.53 -27.32
N THR A 660 -35.90 -30.34 -27.86
CA THR A 660 -36.57 -29.06 -28.00
C THR A 660 -37.04 -28.50 -26.66
N LYS A 661 -37.48 -29.31 -25.71
CA LYS A 661 -37.86 -28.84 -24.37
C LYS A 661 -36.66 -28.45 -23.51
N LEU A 662 -35.55 -29.16 -23.60
CA LEU A 662 -34.31 -28.85 -22.86
C LEU A 662 -33.57 -27.60 -23.42
N LEU A 663 -33.77 -27.28 -24.70
CA LEU A 663 -33.27 -26.09 -25.36
C LEU A 663 -34.33 -24.99 -25.50
N GLY A 664 -35.60 -25.33 -25.56
CA GLY A 664 -36.73 -24.42 -25.83
C GLY A 664 -37.19 -23.61 -24.60
N SER A 665 -36.69 -23.88 -23.40
CA SER A 665 -36.90 -22.97 -22.27
C SER A 665 -36.14 -21.64 -22.38
N LEU A 666 -35.39 -21.45 -23.47
CA LEU A 666 -34.65 -20.22 -23.75
C LEU A 666 -35.37 -19.31 -24.79
N ASP A 667 -36.27 -19.85 -25.61
CA ASP A 667 -37.01 -19.08 -26.60
C ASP A 667 -38.39 -18.59 -26.10
N ASP A 668 -38.91 -19.17 -25.01
CA ASP A 668 -40.22 -18.77 -24.45
C ASP A 668 -40.23 -17.49 -23.61
N THR A 669 -39.11 -16.82 -23.44
CA THR A 669 -39.03 -15.52 -22.75
C THR A 669 -39.12 -14.32 -23.70
N GLU A 670 -39.14 -14.54 -25.04
CA GLU A 670 -39.26 -13.43 -26.01
C GLU A 670 -40.58 -13.39 -26.77
N ILE A 671 -41.52 -14.33 -26.57
CA ILE A 671 -42.82 -14.31 -27.28
C ILE A 671 -43.96 -14.50 -26.25
N ASN A 672 -44.25 -13.48 -25.48
CA ASN A 672 -45.56 -13.24 -24.90
C ASN A 672 -45.71 -11.74 -24.58
N GLU A 673 -45.84 -10.92 -25.62
CA GLU A 673 -46.65 -9.72 -25.57
C GLU A 673 -47.95 -10.01 -26.32
N PRO A 674 -49.14 -9.75 -25.76
CA PRO A 674 -50.37 -10.01 -26.40
C PRO A 674 -50.59 -8.99 -27.56
N GLU A 675 -50.81 -9.53 -28.76
CA GLU A 675 -51.40 -8.77 -29.85
C GLU A 675 -52.74 -8.20 -29.38
N ASN A 676 -52.78 -6.90 -29.23
CA ASN A 676 -54.02 -6.13 -29.33
C ASN A 676 -53.87 -5.05 -30.38
N ASP A 677 -54.58 -5.29 -31.43
CA ASP A 677 -54.92 -4.37 -32.50
C ASP A 677 -55.24 -2.96 -32.01
N THR A 678 -54.65 -1.97 -32.60
CA THR A 678 -55.35 -0.93 -33.38
C THR A 678 -54.39 0.20 -33.75
N ASN A 679 -54.20 0.40 -35.03
CA ASN A 679 -54.01 1.67 -35.75
C ASN A 679 -53.28 2.81 -35.02
N ASN A 680 -52.01 3.02 -35.35
CA ASN A 680 -51.52 4.37 -35.67
C ASN A 680 -50.24 4.30 -36.52
N SER A 681 -50.44 4.12 -37.81
CA SER A 681 -49.48 4.48 -38.84
C SER A 681 -49.42 6.02 -38.91
N LEU A 682 -48.51 6.66 -38.17
CA LEU A 682 -48.09 8.06 -38.39
C LEU A 682 -46.97 8.32 -37.35
N ASN A 683 -45.72 8.28 -37.78
CA ASN A 683 -44.58 9.00 -37.23
C ASN A 683 -43.22 8.24 -37.30
N VAL A 684 -43.01 7.44 -38.33
CA VAL A 684 -41.63 6.91 -38.59
C VAL A 684 -40.87 7.77 -39.62
N ASN A 685 -41.50 8.77 -40.25
CA ASN A 685 -40.89 9.58 -41.32
C ASN A 685 -40.27 10.92 -40.84
N LEU A 686 -40.16 11.18 -39.56
CA LEU A 686 -39.58 12.46 -39.03
C LEU A 686 -38.16 12.35 -38.48
N VAL A 687 -37.63 11.16 -38.34
CA VAL A 687 -36.24 10.97 -37.84
C VAL A 687 -35.20 10.73 -38.95
N SER A 688 -35.68 10.36 -40.18
CA SER A 688 -34.78 10.17 -41.33
C SER A 688 -34.39 11.45 -42.07
N ASN A 689 -35.04 12.58 -41.77
CA ASN A 689 -34.80 13.86 -42.47
C ASN A 689 -33.90 14.86 -41.72
N LEU A 690 -33.37 14.51 -40.58
CA LEU A 690 -32.41 15.34 -39.82
C LEU A 690 -30.94 14.89 -39.91
N LEU A 691 -30.64 13.84 -40.67
CA LEU A 691 -29.27 13.33 -40.85
C LEU A 691 -28.75 13.44 -42.30
N GLY A 692 -29.38 14.21 -43.12
CA GLY A 692 -28.99 14.41 -44.52
C GLY A 692 -28.47 15.80 -44.82
N SER A 693 -27.29 16.17 -44.29
CA SER A 693 -26.44 17.18 -44.96
C SER A 693 -25.04 17.18 -44.37
N ASN A 694 -24.13 16.36 -44.87
CA ASN A 694 -22.73 16.64 -44.81
C ASN A 694 -22.10 16.53 -46.19
N LYS A 695 -21.72 17.69 -46.66
CA LYS A 695 -20.94 17.89 -47.87
C LYS A 695 -19.57 17.19 -47.75
N SER A 696 -19.25 16.47 -48.82
CA SER A 696 -17.94 16.02 -49.21
C SER A 696 -16.88 17.14 -49.11
N ILE A 697 -15.86 16.94 -48.33
CA ILE A 697 -14.62 17.70 -48.41
C ILE A 697 -13.55 16.72 -48.86
N SER A 698 -12.95 17.06 -49.98
CA SER A 698 -11.90 16.37 -50.69
C SER A 698 -10.61 16.22 -49.87
N SER A 699 -10.03 15.05 -49.99
CA SER A 699 -8.70 14.65 -49.49
C SER A 699 -7.60 15.54 -50.06
N SER A 700 -6.85 16.19 -49.19
CA SER A 700 -5.48 16.59 -49.47
C SER A 700 -4.54 15.79 -48.55
N HIS A 701 -3.71 14.97 -49.14
CA HIS A 701 -2.60 14.30 -48.51
C HIS A 701 -1.64 15.39 -47.96
N ASN A 702 -1.49 15.43 -46.66
CA ASN A 702 -0.33 16.00 -46.02
C ASN A 702 0.30 14.95 -45.14
N ASP A 703 1.51 14.58 -45.50
CA ASP A 703 2.41 13.75 -44.69
C ASP A 703 2.65 14.43 -43.34
N VAL A 704 1.93 14.00 -42.32
CA VAL A 704 2.16 14.45 -40.94
C VAL A 704 3.29 13.63 -40.34
N ASN A 705 4.35 14.33 -40.01
CA ASN A 705 5.60 13.85 -39.44
C ASN A 705 5.33 13.01 -38.18
N ILE A 706 5.72 11.74 -38.19
CA ILE A 706 5.48 10.74 -37.14
C ILE A 706 6.04 11.18 -35.78
N ASN A 707 7.04 12.06 -35.77
CA ASN A 707 7.64 12.61 -34.56
C ASN A 707 6.76 13.63 -33.83
N GLU A 708 5.87 14.34 -34.49
CA GLU A 708 4.91 15.25 -33.85
C GLU A 708 3.75 14.50 -33.18
N VAL A 709 3.34 13.36 -33.72
CA VAL A 709 2.27 12.52 -33.12
C VAL A 709 2.76 11.82 -31.85
N LEU A 710 4.04 11.46 -31.77
CA LEU A 710 4.67 10.94 -30.56
C LEU A 710 4.83 12.03 -29.48
N ALA A 711 5.12 13.26 -29.88
CA ALA A 711 5.21 14.40 -28.96
C ALA A 711 3.83 14.83 -28.41
N VAL A 712 2.75 14.71 -29.19
CA VAL A 712 1.38 14.95 -28.73
C VAL A 712 0.88 13.84 -27.79
N LYS A 713 1.32 12.58 -27.98
CA LYS A 713 1.02 11.48 -27.06
C LYS A 713 1.70 11.63 -25.70
N SER A 714 2.93 12.13 -25.65
CA SER A 714 3.62 12.42 -24.40
C SER A 714 2.99 13.58 -23.62
N LYS A 715 2.38 14.53 -24.30
CA LYS A 715 1.66 15.66 -23.67
C LYS A 715 0.30 15.29 -23.06
N ASN A 716 -0.38 14.27 -23.56
CA ASN A 716 -1.68 13.83 -23.01
C ASN A 716 -1.56 12.85 -21.83
N VAL A 717 -0.40 12.25 -21.61
CA VAL A 717 -0.10 11.41 -20.42
C VAL A 717 0.54 12.24 -19.31
N ASN A 718 1.06 13.43 -19.62
CA ASN A 718 1.45 14.37 -18.58
C ASN A 718 0.18 14.87 -17.87
N LYS A 719 -0.32 14.08 -16.90
CA LYS A 719 -1.12 14.61 -15.80
C LYS A 719 -0.47 15.93 -15.43
N SER A 720 -1.25 17.03 -15.44
CA SER A 720 -0.81 18.34 -15.00
C SER A 720 -0.26 18.25 -13.56
N ARG A 721 0.95 17.75 -13.41
CA ARG A 721 1.75 17.99 -12.24
C ARG A 721 2.13 19.45 -12.37
N SER A 722 1.66 20.27 -11.44
CA SER A 722 2.19 21.61 -11.27
C SER A 722 3.68 21.46 -11.06
N SER A 723 4.48 21.68 -12.09
CA SER A 723 5.92 21.69 -12.01
C SER A 723 6.32 22.91 -11.18
N GLY A 724 7.15 22.71 -10.16
CA GLY A 724 7.74 23.76 -9.37
C GLY A 724 7.24 23.86 -7.93
N LEU A 725 7.73 24.88 -7.22
CA LEU A 725 7.36 25.20 -5.84
C LEU A 725 5.86 25.52 -5.75
N VAL A 726 5.20 24.93 -4.75
CA VAL A 726 3.79 25.26 -4.46
C VAL A 726 3.69 26.77 -4.16
N SER A 727 2.84 27.46 -4.91
CA SER A 727 2.69 28.90 -4.75
C SER A 727 2.13 29.25 -3.37
N ILE A 728 2.54 30.36 -2.82
CA ILE A 728 2.06 30.88 -1.53
C ILE A 728 0.53 31.02 -1.51
N ASN A 729 -0.07 31.28 -2.66
CA ASN A 729 -1.52 31.40 -2.81
C ASN A 729 -2.27 30.11 -2.43
N VAL A 730 -1.69 28.92 -2.64
CA VAL A 730 -2.30 27.65 -2.24
C VAL A 730 -2.37 27.52 -0.73
N TYR A 731 -1.30 27.93 -0.02
CA TYR A 731 -1.31 27.95 1.44
C TYR A 731 -2.32 28.98 1.98
N LEU A 732 -2.38 30.17 1.37
CA LEU A 732 -3.36 31.18 1.73
C LEU A 732 -4.80 30.70 1.47
N SER A 733 -5.04 29.97 0.38
CA SER A 733 -6.35 29.38 0.09
C SER A 733 -6.77 28.36 1.15
N TYR A 734 -5.85 27.54 1.65
CA TYR A 734 -6.13 26.61 2.77
C TYR A 734 -6.47 27.36 4.05
N LEU A 735 -5.72 28.43 4.37
CA LEU A 735 -5.97 29.26 5.55
C LEU A 735 -7.32 30.02 5.43
N SER A 736 -7.62 30.58 4.26
CA SER A 736 -8.88 31.32 4.01
C SER A 736 -10.10 30.42 3.95
N ALA A 737 -9.94 29.12 3.66
CA ALA A 737 -11.03 28.15 3.61
C ALA A 737 -11.81 28.03 4.94
N ASN A 738 -11.22 28.47 6.05
CA ASN A 738 -11.95 28.52 7.35
C ASN A 738 -12.96 29.68 7.44
N GLY A 739 -12.94 30.66 6.55
CA GLY A 739 -13.91 31.76 6.47
C GLY A 739 -13.83 32.80 7.59
N ASN A 740 -13.08 32.59 8.68
CA ASN A 740 -13.01 33.51 9.82
C ASN A 740 -11.56 33.86 10.16
N VAL A 741 -11.15 35.04 9.77
CA VAL A 741 -9.78 35.58 10.00
C VAL A 741 -9.43 35.65 11.48
N LEU A 742 -10.39 35.99 12.35
CA LEU A 742 -10.18 36.07 13.78
C LEU A 742 -9.76 34.71 14.39
N LYS A 743 -10.31 33.61 13.91
CA LYS A 743 -9.91 32.27 14.39
C LYS A 743 -8.46 31.96 13.99
N ILE A 744 -8.00 32.37 12.82
CA ILE A 744 -6.62 32.22 12.37
C ILE A 744 -5.70 32.97 13.33
N PHE A 745 -5.98 34.26 13.56
CA PHE A 745 -5.20 35.09 14.51
C PHE A 745 -5.20 34.48 15.91
N PHE A 746 -6.33 33.98 16.38
CA PHE A 746 -6.42 33.37 17.71
C PHE A 746 -5.54 32.10 17.82
N VAL A 747 -5.53 31.27 16.80
CA VAL A 747 -4.66 30.09 16.76
C VAL A 747 -3.19 30.47 16.79
N PHE A 748 -2.76 31.43 15.94
CA PHE A 748 -1.39 31.92 15.92
C PHE A 748 -1.00 32.56 17.27
N PHE A 749 -1.89 33.36 17.86
CA PHE A 749 -1.70 33.96 19.18
C PHE A 749 -1.46 32.89 20.26
N CYS A 750 -2.24 31.81 20.26
CA CYS A 750 -2.04 30.68 21.20
C CYS A 750 -0.66 30.02 21.02
N PHE A 751 -0.18 29.85 19.77
CA PHE A 751 1.15 29.32 19.53
C PHE A 751 2.27 30.22 20.04
N ILE A 752 2.16 31.53 19.80
CA ILE A 752 3.10 32.53 20.28
C ILE A 752 3.08 32.60 21.82
N LEU A 753 1.91 32.64 22.43
CA LEU A 753 1.74 32.68 23.86
C LEU A 753 2.37 31.50 24.60
N ILE A 754 2.19 30.28 24.08
CA ILE A 754 2.85 29.09 24.64
C ILE A 754 4.36 29.22 24.55
N GLN A 755 4.91 29.72 23.44
CA GLN A 755 6.34 29.87 23.29
C GLN A 755 6.89 30.95 24.23
N VAL A 756 6.20 32.08 24.39
CA VAL A 756 6.55 33.13 25.35
C VAL A 756 6.54 32.58 26.77
N LEU A 757 5.51 31.82 27.16
CA LEU A 757 5.46 31.21 28.50
C LEU A 757 6.57 30.19 28.72
N THR A 758 6.91 29.41 27.73
CA THR A 758 7.98 28.42 27.85
C THR A 758 9.35 29.06 27.94
N THR A 759 9.65 30.04 27.09
CA THR A 759 10.89 30.82 27.14
C THR A 759 10.96 31.69 28.37
N GLY A 760 9.83 32.31 28.75
CA GLY A 760 9.71 33.07 30.00
C GLY A 760 9.95 32.23 31.25
N GLY A 761 9.49 30.97 31.24
CA GLY A 761 9.79 30.03 32.31
C GLY A 761 11.27 29.67 32.40
N ASP A 762 11.93 29.45 31.28
CA ASP A 762 13.39 29.19 31.22
C ASP A 762 14.19 30.41 31.71
N TYR A 763 13.77 31.64 31.31
CA TYR A 763 14.35 32.89 31.77
C TYR A 763 14.11 33.11 33.27
N TRP A 764 12.89 32.81 33.77
CA TRP A 764 12.56 32.95 35.20
C TRP A 764 13.46 32.06 36.08
N ILE A 765 13.69 30.82 35.68
CA ILE A 765 14.61 29.91 36.39
C ILE A 765 16.02 30.51 36.41
N SER A 766 16.52 30.98 35.27
CA SER A 766 17.83 31.61 35.18
C SER A 766 17.96 32.83 36.08
N PHE A 767 16.97 33.71 36.08
CA PHE A 767 16.89 34.88 36.98
C PHE A 767 16.89 34.45 38.44
N TRP A 768 16.06 33.52 38.83
CA TRP A 768 15.95 33.00 40.18
C TRP A 768 17.27 32.44 40.68
N VAL A 769 17.89 31.55 39.92
CA VAL A 769 19.16 30.90 40.30
C VAL A 769 20.32 31.93 40.36
N THR A 770 20.38 32.90 39.44
CA THR A 770 21.41 33.94 39.46
C THR A 770 21.29 34.82 40.70
N HIS A 771 20.06 35.15 41.11
CA HIS A 771 19.84 35.97 42.30
C HIS A 771 20.15 35.20 43.59
N GLU A 772 19.82 33.92 43.66
CA GLU A 772 20.16 33.06 44.79
C GLU A 772 21.69 32.91 44.94
N ASN A 773 22.43 32.67 43.86
CA ASN A 773 23.88 32.58 43.88
C ASN A 773 24.57 33.87 44.37
N LYS A 774 24.11 35.06 43.89
CA LYS A 774 24.66 36.32 44.33
C LYS A 774 24.53 36.55 45.84
N LYS A 775 23.40 36.07 46.42
CA LYS A 775 23.18 36.17 47.86
C LYS A 775 24.07 35.24 48.68
N THR A 776 24.26 34.02 48.20
CA THR A 776 25.11 33.03 48.85
C THR A 776 26.57 33.53 48.89
N ILE A 777 27.02 34.16 47.80
CA ILE A 777 28.34 34.79 47.70
C ILE A 777 28.46 35.96 48.68
N ASN A 778 27.48 36.90 48.74
CA ASN A 778 27.50 38.02 49.71
C ASN A 778 27.48 37.52 51.13
N TYR A 779 26.72 36.48 51.46
CA TYR A 779 26.70 35.90 52.83
C TYR A 779 28.04 35.26 53.19
N ASN A 780 28.71 34.54 52.32
CA ASN A 780 30.03 33.94 52.55
C ASN A 780 31.13 35.01 52.68
N ASN A 781 31.02 36.11 51.92
CA ASN A 781 31.95 37.23 52.05
C ASN A 781 31.75 37.96 53.36
N ILE A 782 30.51 38.14 53.85
CA ILE A 782 30.18 38.78 55.14
C ILE A 782 30.61 37.93 56.33
N THR A 783 30.52 36.58 56.22
CA THR A 783 30.98 35.66 57.27
C THR A 783 32.48 35.53 57.34
N ASN A 784 33.21 35.77 56.27
CA ASN A 784 34.67 35.75 56.21
C ASN A 784 35.29 37.09 56.71
N ASP A 785 34.59 38.20 56.53
CA ASP A 785 34.95 39.48 57.12
C ASP A 785 34.41 39.54 58.58
N ASN A 786 35.27 39.34 59.62
CA ASN A 786 34.93 39.32 61.02
C ASN A 786 34.30 40.63 61.58
N SER A 787 33.41 41.25 60.84
CA SER A 787 32.56 42.37 61.21
C SER A 787 31.40 41.91 62.06
N THR A 788 31.20 42.35 63.26
CA THR A 788 30.08 42.13 64.18
C THR A 788 28.77 42.55 63.57
N LEU A 789 28.14 41.62 62.79
CA LEU A 789 26.76 41.79 62.36
C LEU A 789 25.81 41.52 63.53
N SER A 790 24.83 42.41 63.73
CA SER A 790 23.78 42.28 64.73
C SER A 790 22.95 41.00 64.35
N SER A 791 22.58 40.22 65.38
CA SER A 791 21.74 39.04 65.21
C SER A 791 20.41 39.35 64.52
N THR A 792 19.95 40.57 64.57
CA THR A 792 18.74 41.09 63.89
C THR A 792 18.93 41.23 62.37
N ASP A 793 20.12 41.60 61.88
CA ASP A 793 20.39 41.73 60.48
C ASP A 793 20.50 40.33 59.78
N ILE A 794 21.02 39.36 60.51
CA ILE A 794 21.05 37.98 60.06
C ILE A 794 19.63 37.36 59.95
N ILE A 795 18.77 37.63 60.96
CA ILE A 795 17.38 37.16 60.95
C ILE A 795 16.55 37.82 59.86
N ASN A 796 16.70 39.12 59.64
CA ASN A 796 16.02 39.88 58.58
C ASN A 796 16.46 39.37 57.17
N THR A 797 17.74 39.09 56.98
CA THR A 797 18.25 38.55 55.70
C THR A 797 17.74 37.10 55.46
N LEU A 798 17.66 36.31 56.52
CA LEU A 798 17.11 34.92 56.43
C LEU A 798 15.59 34.92 56.13
N LEU A 799 14.82 35.77 56.79
CA LEU A 799 13.38 35.93 56.54
C LEU A 799 13.09 36.46 55.12
N PHE A 800 13.84 37.42 54.66
CA PHE A 800 13.71 37.97 53.30
C PHE A 800 14.11 36.94 52.24
N THR A 801 15.11 36.10 52.51
CA THR A 801 15.52 35.02 51.58
C THR A 801 14.47 33.89 51.48
N SER A 802 13.87 33.51 52.65
CA SER A 802 12.80 32.48 52.63
C SER A 802 11.53 32.95 51.90
N ASN A 803 11.15 34.21 52.10
CA ASN A 803 10.02 34.82 51.41
C ASN A 803 10.28 34.94 49.89
N PHE A 804 11.49 35.30 49.46
CA PHE A 804 11.86 35.38 48.05
C PHE A 804 11.83 34.01 47.35
N ARG A 805 12.39 32.96 48.01
CA ARG A 805 12.29 31.58 47.51
C ARG A 805 10.87 31.13 47.30
N GLN A 806 9.97 31.39 48.28
CA GLN A 806 8.55 31.03 48.17
C GLN A 806 7.88 31.75 47.03
N VAL A 807 8.12 33.06 46.85
CA VAL A 807 7.58 33.84 45.74
C VAL A 807 8.04 33.28 44.40
N CYS A 808 9.34 32.99 44.27
CA CYS A 808 9.87 32.42 43.03
C CYS A 808 9.28 31.05 42.68
N MET A 809 9.09 30.17 43.69
CA MET A 809 8.41 28.88 43.50
C MET A 809 6.95 29.05 43.05
N ILE A 810 6.21 29.98 43.68
CA ILE A 810 4.81 30.24 43.35
C ILE A 810 4.69 30.75 41.91
N VAL A 811 5.52 31.74 41.51
CA VAL A 811 5.50 32.31 40.17
C VAL A 811 5.82 31.22 39.14
N TYR A 812 6.83 30.38 39.38
CA TYR A 812 7.17 29.29 38.46
C TYR A 812 6.04 28.25 38.35
N THR A 813 5.37 27.95 39.47
CA THR A 813 4.19 27.07 39.50
C THR A 813 3.07 27.64 38.63
N PHE A 814 2.79 28.95 38.76
CA PHE A 814 1.79 29.61 37.92
C PHE A 814 2.14 29.55 36.42
N ILE A 815 3.41 29.76 36.04
CA ILE A 815 3.85 29.69 34.64
C ILE A 815 3.60 28.30 34.09
N ILE A 816 3.91 27.23 34.83
CA ILE A 816 3.72 25.85 34.38
C ILE A 816 2.24 25.48 34.25
N ILE A 817 1.41 25.82 35.28
CA ILE A 817 -0.04 25.54 35.24
C ILE A 817 -0.68 26.28 34.06
N PHE A 818 -0.37 27.57 33.92
CA PHE A 818 -0.92 28.38 32.83
C PHE A 818 -0.49 27.88 31.46
N SER A 819 0.74 27.41 31.31
CA SER A 819 1.22 26.76 30.08
C SER A 819 0.39 25.55 29.72
N ILE A 820 0.07 24.69 30.69
CA ILE A 820 -0.77 23.46 30.45
C ILE A 820 -2.18 23.89 30.00
N ILE A 821 -2.79 24.86 30.62
CA ILE A 821 -4.12 25.37 30.27
C ILE A 821 -4.13 25.89 28.84
N ILE A 822 -3.17 26.74 28.48
CA ILE A 822 -3.08 27.30 27.11
C ILE A 822 -2.82 26.23 26.07
N VAL A 823 -2.06 25.16 26.39
CA VAL A 823 -1.85 24.01 25.48
C VAL A 823 -3.19 23.35 25.16
N ILE A 824 -4.06 23.16 26.13
CA ILE A 824 -5.40 22.55 25.91
C ILE A 824 -6.25 23.47 25.02
N PHE A 825 -6.31 24.76 25.31
CA PHE A 825 -7.03 25.73 24.49
C PHE A 825 -6.51 25.78 23.05
N ARG A 826 -5.19 25.78 22.88
CA ARG A 826 -4.58 25.69 21.54
C ARG A 826 -5.03 24.45 20.80
N CYS A 827 -5.04 23.26 21.43
CA CYS A 827 -5.47 22.02 20.79
C CYS A 827 -6.90 22.11 20.28
N VAL A 828 -7.83 22.62 21.09
CA VAL A 828 -9.25 22.78 20.71
C VAL A 828 -9.38 23.75 19.53
N ALA A 829 -8.77 24.94 19.64
CA ALA A 829 -8.83 25.97 18.61
C ALA A 829 -8.25 25.48 17.28
N TYR A 830 -7.09 24.81 17.33
CA TYR A 830 -6.39 24.31 16.16
C TYR A 830 -7.16 23.18 15.44
N VAL A 831 -7.69 22.22 16.19
CA VAL A 831 -8.49 21.14 15.61
C VAL A 831 -9.78 21.68 14.96
N SER A 832 -10.46 22.62 15.65
CA SER A 832 -11.64 23.29 15.08
C SER A 832 -11.29 24.02 13.77
N PHE A 833 -10.14 24.68 13.72
CA PHE A 833 -9.63 25.35 12.53
C PHE A 833 -9.43 24.36 11.36
N CYS A 834 -8.69 23.26 11.59
CA CYS A 834 -8.41 22.26 10.56
C CYS A 834 -9.66 21.57 10.03
N MET A 835 -10.59 21.22 10.93
CA MET A 835 -11.82 20.54 10.53
C MET A 835 -12.75 21.42 9.71
N ASN A 836 -12.88 22.71 10.06
CA ASN A 836 -13.66 23.66 9.28
C ASN A 836 -13.07 23.86 7.87
N ALA A 837 -11.75 23.99 7.75
CA ALA A 837 -11.09 24.09 6.46
C ALA A 837 -11.32 22.84 5.60
N SER A 838 -11.24 21.65 6.20
CA SER A 838 -11.47 20.39 5.51
C SER A 838 -12.91 20.24 5.02
N ILE A 839 -13.91 20.63 5.80
CA ILE A 839 -15.32 20.62 5.39
C ILE A 839 -15.49 21.52 4.17
N HIS A 840 -15.03 22.75 4.27
CA HIS A 840 -15.23 23.74 3.20
C HIS A 840 -14.57 23.32 1.87
N LEU A 841 -13.33 22.79 1.93
CA LEU A 841 -12.63 22.32 0.75
C LEU A 841 -13.32 21.10 0.11
N HIS A 842 -13.79 20.16 0.93
CA HIS A 842 -14.53 19.01 0.44
C HIS A 842 -15.84 19.43 -0.24
N ASP A 843 -16.61 20.32 0.38
CA ASP A 843 -17.88 20.75 -0.13
C ASP A 843 -17.73 21.55 -1.44
N GLN A 844 -16.73 22.43 -1.53
CA GLN A 844 -16.41 23.14 -2.78
C GLN A 844 -15.99 22.18 -3.90
N MET A 845 -15.19 21.17 -3.58
CA MET A 845 -14.75 20.17 -4.55
C MET A 845 -15.94 19.34 -5.02
N PHE A 846 -16.83 18.92 -4.13
CA PHE A 846 -18.02 18.14 -4.47
C PHE A 846 -19.01 18.96 -5.29
N ASP A 847 -19.27 20.22 -4.94
CA ASP A 847 -20.09 21.12 -5.71
C ASP A 847 -19.57 21.35 -7.15
N SER A 848 -18.26 21.53 -7.29
CA SER A 848 -17.62 21.65 -8.60
C SER A 848 -17.73 20.36 -9.40
N PHE A 849 -17.60 19.21 -8.75
CA PHE A 849 -17.74 17.89 -9.36
C PHE A 849 -19.17 17.66 -9.88
N VAL A 850 -20.17 17.96 -9.09
CA VAL A 850 -21.59 17.79 -9.48
C VAL A 850 -21.97 18.74 -10.63
N LYS A 851 -21.43 19.96 -10.69
CA LYS A 851 -21.66 20.95 -11.75
C LYS A 851 -20.89 20.65 -13.04
N ALA A 852 -19.89 19.75 -13.01
CA ALA A 852 -19.06 19.41 -14.17
C ALA A 852 -19.92 18.84 -15.34
N THR A 853 -19.50 19.11 -16.58
CA THR A 853 -20.18 18.63 -17.80
C THR A 853 -19.89 17.14 -18.04
N MET A 854 -20.75 16.45 -18.82
CA MET A 854 -20.53 15.04 -19.20
C MET A 854 -19.21 14.82 -19.96
N SER A 855 -18.74 15.84 -20.72
CA SER A 855 -17.44 15.78 -21.38
C SER A 855 -16.29 15.54 -20.39
N PHE A 856 -16.34 16.14 -19.20
CA PHE A 856 -15.36 15.93 -18.14
C PHE A 856 -15.35 14.47 -17.67
N PHE A 857 -16.51 13.87 -17.45
CA PHE A 857 -16.63 12.47 -16.99
C PHE A 857 -16.18 11.46 -18.05
N ASN A 858 -16.37 11.78 -19.33
CA ASN A 858 -15.92 10.94 -20.44
C ASN A 858 -14.40 11.02 -20.68
N THR A 859 -13.75 12.11 -20.30
CA THR A 859 -12.30 12.33 -20.53
C THR A 859 -11.43 11.91 -19.35
N LYS A 860 -11.97 11.94 -18.13
CA LYS A 860 -11.24 11.59 -16.90
C LYS A 860 -11.60 10.19 -16.42
N SER A 861 -10.59 9.44 -15.93
CA SER A 861 -10.86 8.10 -15.38
C SER A 861 -11.65 8.21 -14.08
N SER A 862 -12.56 7.27 -13.84
CA SER A 862 -13.31 7.17 -12.58
C SER A 862 -12.38 6.97 -11.38
N GLY A 863 -11.27 6.24 -11.57
CA GLY A 863 -10.24 6.05 -10.55
C GLY A 863 -9.53 7.34 -10.15
N ASP A 864 -9.22 8.25 -11.10
CA ASP A 864 -8.60 9.53 -10.77
C ASP A 864 -9.55 10.42 -9.96
N MET A 865 -10.84 10.42 -10.32
CA MET A 865 -11.86 11.15 -9.56
C MET A 865 -12.02 10.61 -8.15
N LEU A 866 -12.15 9.31 -8.01
CA LEU A 866 -12.26 8.66 -6.70
C LEU A 866 -11.03 8.90 -5.83
N ASN A 867 -9.83 8.92 -6.42
CA ASN A 867 -8.58 9.18 -5.71
C ASN A 867 -8.54 10.59 -5.10
N ARG A 868 -9.14 11.62 -5.76
CA ARG A 868 -9.28 12.96 -5.20
C ARG A 868 -10.13 12.95 -3.92
N PHE A 869 -11.29 12.27 -3.97
CA PHE A 869 -12.20 12.19 -2.82
C PHE A 869 -11.73 11.25 -1.71
N SER A 870 -10.85 10.29 -1.99
CA SER A 870 -10.33 9.35 -0.99
C SER A 870 -8.97 9.78 -0.45
N LYS A 871 -7.94 9.74 -1.30
CA LYS A 871 -6.55 9.92 -0.87
C LYS A 871 -6.19 11.37 -0.62
N ASP A 872 -6.53 12.28 -1.54
CA ASP A 872 -6.14 13.68 -1.41
C ASP A 872 -6.86 14.34 -0.22
N ILE A 873 -8.17 14.10 -0.08
CA ILE A 873 -8.93 14.56 1.10
C ILE A 873 -8.41 13.91 2.39
N GLY A 874 -8.08 12.62 2.37
CA GLY A 874 -7.50 11.94 3.54
C GLY A 874 -6.19 12.57 4.01
N VAL A 875 -5.34 13.04 3.08
CA VAL A 875 -4.11 13.79 3.43
C VAL A 875 -4.44 15.12 4.08
N ILE A 876 -5.44 15.86 3.57
CA ILE A 876 -5.89 17.14 4.17
C ILE A 876 -6.47 16.93 5.57
N ASP A 877 -7.22 15.86 5.75
CA ASP A 877 -7.91 15.56 7.01
C ASP A 877 -6.96 15.09 8.13
N GLU A 878 -6.01 14.21 7.79
CA GLU A 878 -5.22 13.50 8.80
C GLU A 878 -3.76 13.95 8.84
N LEU A 879 -3.08 14.08 7.71
CA LEU A 879 -1.63 14.31 7.66
C LEU A 879 -1.26 15.78 7.74
N LEU A 880 -1.93 16.63 6.97
CA LEU A 880 -1.63 18.05 6.85
C LEU A 880 -1.71 18.78 8.20
N PRO A 881 -2.71 18.52 9.09
CA PRO A 881 -2.76 19.15 10.39
C PRO A 881 -1.53 18.89 11.26
N TYR A 882 -0.99 17.67 11.27
CA TYR A 882 0.24 17.38 12.04
C TYR A 882 1.45 18.09 11.48
N ILE A 883 1.59 18.14 10.14
CA ILE A 883 2.73 18.79 9.49
C ILE A 883 2.71 20.31 9.74
N ILE A 884 1.54 20.94 9.58
CA ILE A 884 1.40 22.39 9.85
C ILE A 884 1.71 22.68 11.31
N MET A 885 1.25 21.85 12.24
CA MET A 885 1.54 22.02 13.66
C MET A 885 3.03 21.95 13.96
N ASP A 886 3.73 20.95 13.40
CA ASP A 886 5.19 20.81 13.52
C ASP A 886 5.91 22.06 12.98
N CYS A 887 5.53 22.51 11.78
CA CYS A 887 6.11 23.69 11.15
C CYS A 887 5.91 24.95 12.01
N LEU A 888 4.71 25.16 12.54
CA LEU A 888 4.43 26.33 13.39
C LEU A 888 5.22 26.27 14.69
N GLN A 889 5.31 25.12 15.36
CA GLN A 889 6.08 24.98 16.60
C GLN A 889 7.57 25.22 16.38
N VAL A 890 8.15 24.69 15.31
CA VAL A 890 9.58 24.85 15.01
C VAL A 890 9.90 26.30 14.66
N ASN A 891 9.14 26.89 13.72
CA ASN A 891 9.42 28.26 13.27
C ASN A 891 9.28 29.29 14.40
N ILE A 892 8.21 29.22 15.20
CA ILE A 892 8.00 30.13 16.31
C ILE A 892 9.08 29.94 17.37
N LYS A 893 9.54 28.72 17.64
CA LYS A 893 10.64 28.43 18.55
C LYS A 893 11.96 29.07 18.12
N TYR A 894 12.23 29.14 16.82
CA TYR A 894 13.46 29.78 16.30
C TYR A 894 13.34 31.28 16.19
N PHE A 895 12.13 31.84 16.09
CA PHE A 895 11.89 33.27 15.97
C PHE A 895 11.92 33.98 17.34
N ILE A 896 11.42 33.34 18.41
CA ILE A 896 11.44 33.82 19.80
C ILE A 896 12.64 33.25 20.53
#